data_22458e891279454bcfa6d8668ce51392
#
_entry.id   22458e891279454bcfa6d8668ce51392
#
_cell.length_a   1.000
_cell.length_b   1.000
_cell.length_c   1.000
_cell.angle_alpha   90.00
_cell.angle_beta   90.00
_cell.angle_gamma   90.00
#
_symmetry.space_group_name_H-M   'P 1'
#
loop_
_entity.id
_entity.type
_entity.pdbx_description
1 polymer ?
#
loop_
_entity_poly.entity_id
_entity_poly.type
_entity_poly.pdbx_seq_one_letter_code
_entity_poly.pdbx_strand_id
1 'polypeptide(L)'
;RRFFEAAERVFTEKDPAWGLSAEAKRQLVYEVREPPKYSGILKRGTADTLLFLAAYGKTLFGRRLGFDVEESVQAVIHRVLTPLSAERWETNSTWLPFFAEAAPTSFLSWCEDDVRTDKPVLKTMMRPVELFAPCPRIGLLDALEVLAWEKTTFPRAVYLLAKLSEWSAEDNYGNTPMRSLRAIFRCRMPQTLADAETRFVVLKRLLKDYPKVGWELSLLQVRRDAIGTYAAYNHKPRWRRRETEYGEPQAVVKALTERAVEWLLTQEKYSADQLCDLVKLRSQLDETKNRQVMALIEAWYRRGQPWQAVEKVRETLRTKVILDQTVSITIRSVAETLYGETDSKNAVRRNLWLFDSSWNVKLEGESKGNSVRRYQAREQRLLTRRLQAVDEILAGCGAAGVQQLAEDAASPRDVGHTLAFVSNEAFRVVDFVTAVYRWPKGKEVVSLLLKSLQEKLPPVLQALHDRLPENDFVTLLLWEPCEPVVWRVAECSEVCSDTYWKNVEPSVVSDENAEAVVRRLMKAGRPWAAFGTVEFRVDVLDIRLWAALLQQMAQTKPEHPSEVDDEAIRGVFKVVDASSALTDEEKVRLEFLFVEVLGVRFVGDVSAIPYLDHYVSEHPELFVQALQWQFRREDGKEEDHPLGEREQKARWQQSYALLKALRRLPGCDATTAEERTAQLEAWIRAVQVQAEVVSRRWIADRCIGNLLARAPEEDGVWPPAAVCAVLENFRSNEMAKGVYFERMNRFGPHLVDDKGTESLKEAAKYRAWADQRMAEYPFTAVNVLISLTEAFEAQAKRKGESLQAIKKAWQ
;
A
#
# COMPACT_ATOMS: atom_id res chain seq x y z
N ARG A 1 2.27 -0.53 43.92
CA ARG A 1 1.16 0.42 43.68
C ARG A 1 1.55 1.50 42.68
N ARG A 2 2.64 2.27 42.89
CA ARG A 2 3.08 3.35 41.95
C ARG A 2 3.26 2.88 40.48
N PHE A 3 3.74 1.65 40.26
CA PHE A 3 3.85 1.10 38.91
C PHE A 3 2.48 0.95 38.24
N PHE A 4 1.47 0.45 38.95
CA PHE A 4 0.13 0.26 38.39
C PHE A 4 -0.53 1.59 38.03
N GLU A 5 -0.37 2.62 38.88
CA GLU A 5 -0.83 3.98 38.61
C GLU A 5 -0.12 4.61 37.40
N ALA A 6 1.19 4.34 37.25
CA ALA A 6 1.95 4.78 36.08
C ALA A 6 1.50 4.04 34.80
N ALA A 7 1.29 2.72 34.87
CA ALA A 7 0.82 1.93 33.75
C ALA A 7 -0.55 2.38 33.23
N GLU A 8 -1.48 2.66 34.15
CA GLU A 8 -2.79 3.21 33.80
C GLU A 8 -2.66 4.54 33.05
N ARG A 9 -1.86 5.48 33.56
CA ARG A 9 -1.61 6.78 32.90
C ARG A 9 -1.00 6.64 31.52
N VAL A 10 -0.09 5.66 31.32
CA VAL A 10 0.59 5.41 30.05
C VAL A 10 -0.40 4.94 28.98
N PHE A 11 -1.35 4.08 29.33
CA PHE A 11 -2.29 3.48 28.36
C PHE A 11 -3.64 4.21 28.27
N THR A 12 -3.93 5.17 29.15
CA THR A 12 -5.09 6.05 29.04
C THR A 12 -4.76 7.37 28.32
N GLU A 13 -3.52 7.54 27.84
CA GLU A 13 -3.14 8.66 27.01
C GLU A 13 -3.99 8.69 25.74
N LYS A 14 -4.58 9.84 25.43
CA LYS A 14 -5.32 10.04 24.19
C LYS A 14 -4.36 10.11 23.00
N ASP A 15 -4.69 9.40 21.95
CA ASP A 15 -3.96 9.53 20.69
C ASP A 15 -4.42 10.80 19.95
N PRO A 16 -3.54 11.80 19.77
CA PRO A 16 -3.89 13.02 19.04
C PRO A 16 -4.33 12.77 17.60
N ALA A 17 -3.92 11.65 17.02
CA ALA A 17 -4.26 11.26 15.66
C ALA A 17 -5.60 10.49 15.56
N TRP A 18 -6.20 10.12 16.70
CA TRP A 18 -7.45 9.37 16.67
C TRP A 18 -8.60 10.22 16.09
N GLY A 19 -9.40 9.64 15.21
CA GLY A 19 -10.54 10.31 14.57
C GLY A 19 -10.19 11.22 13.39
N LEU A 20 -8.90 11.45 13.11
CA LEU A 20 -8.48 12.23 11.93
C LEU A 20 -8.59 11.42 10.64
N SER A 21 -8.87 12.11 9.52
CA SER A 21 -8.83 11.50 8.19
C SER A 21 -7.42 11.00 7.83
N ALA A 22 -7.31 10.10 6.87
CA ALA A 22 -6.02 9.60 6.39
C ALA A 22 -5.13 10.74 5.84
N GLU A 23 -5.73 11.74 5.21
CA GLU A 23 -5.05 12.92 4.71
C GLU A 23 -4.54 13.82 5.87
N ALA A 24 -5.39 14.06 6.88
CA ALA A 24 -4.99 14.80 8.07
C ALA A 24 -3.90 14.06 8.88
N LYS A 25 -3.92 12.73 8.91
CA LYS A 25 -2.84 11.93 9.54
C LYS A 25 -1.52 12.03 8.78
N ARG A 26 -1.55 12.06 7.45
CA ARG A 26 -0.36 12.30 6.62
C ARG A 26 0.22 13.69 6.85
N GLN A 27 -0.62 14.70 6.96
CA GLN A 27 -0.19 16.07 7.29
C GLN A 27 0.41 16.18 8.69
N LEU A 28 -0.11 15.44 9.68
CA LEU A 28 0.42 15.40 11.05
C LEU A 28 1.87 14.88 11.14
N VAL A 29 2.30 14.04 10.23
CA VAL A 29 3.70 13.55 10.18
C VAL A 29 4.67 14.69 9.86
N TYR A 30 4.21 15.73 9.15
CA TYR A 30 5.01 16.89 8.75
C TYR A 30 4.78 18.15 9.61
N GLU A 31 3.65 18.24 10.30
CA GLU A 31 3.40 19.30 11.28
C GLU A 31 4.00 18.86 12.63
N VAL A 32 4.88 19.69 13.20
CA VAL A 32 5.44 19.52 14.55
C VAL A 32 4.30 19.71 15.57
N ARG A 33 3.47 18.70 15.74
CA ARG A 33 2.58 18.59 16.89
C ARG A 33 3.31 17.82 18.00
N GLU A 34 2.92 18.11 19.22
CA GLU A 34 3.53 17.48 20.40
C GLU A 34 3.64 15.96 20.20
N PRO A 35 4.85 15.39 20.32
CA PRO A 35 5.00 13.95 20.22
C PRO A 35 4.17 13.28 21.32
N PRO A 36 3.75 12.00 21.13
CA PRO A 36 3.07 11.26 22.20
C PRO A 36 3.88 11.39 23.49
N LYS A 37 3.22 11.74 24.58
CA LYS A 37 3.85 11.94 25.90
C LYS A 37 4.67 10.72 26.33
N TYR A 38 4.22 9.53 25.94
CA TYR A 38 4.87 8.27 26.25
C TYR A 38 5.31 7.55 24.98
N SER A 39 6.61 7.28 24.88
CA SER A 39 7.20 6.58 23.72
C SER A 39 6.66 5.16 23.58
N GLY A 40 6.67 4.62 22.36
CA GLY A 40 6.32 3.22 22.10
C GLY A 40 7.20 2.23 22.89
N ILE A 41 8.47 2.58 23.15
CA ILE A 41 9.39 1.75 23.94
C ILE A 41 8.91 1.68 25.40
N LEU A 42 8.50 2.81 25.98
CA LEU A 42 7.97 2.85 27.35
C LEU A 42 6.65 2.07 27.44
N LYS A 43 5.73 2.27 26.47
CA LYS A 43 4.47 1.51 26.40
C LYS A 43 4.74 0.01 26.32
N ARG A 44 5.70 -0.41 25.49
CA ARG A 44 6.10 -1.83 25.36
C ARG A 44 6.65 -2.39 26.68
N GLY A 45 7.61 -1.72 27.30
CA GLY A 45 8.19 -2.16 28.56
C GLY A 45 7.13 -2.25 29.68
N THR A 46 6.19 -1.31 29.71
CA THR A 46 5.07 -1.30 30.66
C THR A 46 4.12 -2.48 30.41
N ALA A 47 3.76 -2.76 29.14
CA ALA A 47 2.91 -3.90 28.77
C ALA A 47 3.57 -5.24 29.09
N ASP A 48 4.87 -5.40 28.75
CA ASP A 48 5.65 -6.60 29.09
C ASP A 48 5.73 -6.81 30.63
N THR A 49 5.89 -5.73 31.39
CA THR A 49 5.95 -5.82 32.86
C THR A 49 4.58 -6.20 33.45
N LEU A 50 3.48 -5.63 32.96
CA LEU A 50 2.12 -6.03 33.37
C LEU A 50 1.90 -7.53 33.10
N LEU A 51 2.25 -7.98 31.90
CA LEU A 51 2.11 -9.38 31.53
C LEU A 51 2.98 -10.30 32.39
N PHE A 52 4.27 -9.92 32.63
CA PHE A 52 5.16 -10.66 33.51
C PHE A 52 4.58 -10.77 34.92
N LEU A 53 4.05 -9.69 35.47
CA LEU A 53 3.42 -9.67 36.79
C LEU A 53 2.15 -10.52 36.85
N ALA A 54 1.35 -10.55 35.78
CA ALA A 54 0.21 -11.45 35.67
C ALA A 54 0.60 -12.93 35.64
N ALA A 55 1.73 -13.26 34.98
CA ALA A 55 2.17 -14.65 34.85
C ALA A 55 2.91 -15.16 36.10
N TYR A 56 3.74 -14.34 36.72
CA TYR A 56 4.68 -14.77 37.77
C TYR A 56 4.52 -13.98 39.08
N GLY A 57 3.73 -12.92 39.12
CA GLY A 57 3.65 -12.03 40.29
C GLY A 57 3.23 -12.73 41.57
N LYS A 58 2.28 -13.64 41.49
CA LYS A 58 1.82 -14.44 42.65
C LYS A 58 2.95 -15.31 43.19
N THR A 59 3.73 -15.96 42.32
CA THR A 59 4.86 -16.81 42.71
C THR A 59 6.03 -16.03 43.29
N LEU A 60 6.35 -14.87 42.68
CA LEU A 60 7.52 -14.07 43.07
C LEU A 60 7.26 -13.18 44.29
N PHE A 61 6.03 -12.66 44.43
CA PHE A 61 5.72 -11.58 45.37
C PHE A 61 4.58 -11.90 46.32
N GLY A 62 3.82 -12.98 46.14
CA GLY A 62 2.57 -13.26 46.86
C GLY A 62 2.69 -13.28 48.38
N ARG A 63 3.87 -13.56 48.95
CA ARG A 63 4.14 -13.53 50.39
C ARG A 63 4.68 -12.20 50.89
N ARG A 64 5.07 -11.27 50.02
CA ARG A 64 5.80 -10.04 50.38
C ARG A 64 4.99 -8.77 50.29
N LEU A 65 3.98 -8.71 49.41
CA LEU A 65 3.33 -7.47 49.03
C LEU A 65 2.01 -7.21 49.79
N GLY A 66 1.40 -8.22 50.43
CA GLY A 66 0.15 -8.06 51.17
C GLY A 66 -1.08 -7.74 50.28
N PHE A 67 -0.97 -7.93 48.95
CA PHE A 67 -2.06 -7.78 48.00
C PHE A 67 -1.85 -8.73 46.78
N ASP A 68 -2.95 -9.04 46.10
CA ASP A 68 -2.87 -9.88 44.89
C ASP A 68 -2.37 -9.07 43.68
N VAL A 69 -1.25 -9.47 43.14
CA VAL A 69 -0.59 -8.81 42.01
C VAL A 69 -1.37 -9.07 40.72
N GLU A 70 -1.92 -10.27 40.53
CA GLU A 70 -2.69 -10.62 39.37
C GLU A 70 -4.01 -9.84 39.32
N GLU A 71 -4.73 -9.74 40.42
CA GLU A 71 -5.93 -8.88 40.52
C GLU A 71 -5.59 -7.41 40.23
N SER A 72 -4.46 -6.93 40.73
CA SER A 72 -4.02 -5.55 40.50
C SER A 72 -3.72 -5.29 39.01
N VAL A 73 -3.10 -6.25 38.30
CA VAL A 73 -2.89 -6.17 36.85
C VAL A 73 -4.24 -6.16 36.11
N GLN A 74 -5.13 -7.08 36.47
CA GLN A 74 -6.48 -7.15 35.86
C GLN A 74 -7.26 -5.85 36.07
N ALA A 75 -7.17 -5.25 37.23
CA ALA A 75 -7.81 -3.96 37.55
C ALA A 75 -7.25 -2.82 36.70
N VAL A 76 -5.93 -2.77 36.44
CA VAL A 76 -5.34 -1.78 35.53
C VAL A 76 -5.86 -1.98 34.11
N ILE A 77 -5.79 -3.19 33.57
CA ILE A 77 -6.26 -3.48 32.23
C ILE A 77 -7.76 -3.16 32.08
N HIS A 78 -8.53 -3.48 33.09
CA HIS A 78 -9.94 -3.11 33.12
C HIS A 78 -10.13 -1.60 32.99
N ARG A 79 -9.47 -0.77 33.79
CA ARG A 79 -9.59 0.69 33.71
C ARG A 79 -9.09 1.28 32.40
N VAL A 80 -8.10 0.65 31.76
CA VAL A 80 -7.60 1.05 30.45
C VAL A 80 -8.60 0.77 29.33
N LEU A 81 -9.22 -0.42 29.30
CA LEU A 81 -10.06 -0.88 28.20
C LEU A 81 -11.57 -0.63 28.42
N THR A 82 -12.02 -0.40 29.64
CA THR A 82 -13.45 -0.18 29.94
C THR A 82 -13.75 1.25 30.45
N PRO A 83 -14.93 1.81 30.14
CA PRO A 83 -15.96 1.26 29.24
C PRO A 83 -15.42 1.11 27.82
N LEU A 84 -15.89 0.09 27.10
CA LEU A 84 -15.43 -0.15 25.73
C LEU A 84 -15.77 1.04 24.84
N SER A 85 -14.77 1.54 24.13
CA SER A 85 -14.94 2.57 23.11
C SER A 85 -13.95 2.36 21.97
N ALA A 86 -14.32 2.79 20.77
CA ALA A 86 -13.44 2.69 19.61
C ALA A 86 -12.10 3.41 19.87
N GLU A 87 -12.11 4.59 20.46
CA GLU A 87 -10.91 5.35 20.82
C GLU A 87 -9.94 4.53 21.67
N ARG A 88 -10.43 3.95 22.77
CA ARG A 88 -9.59 3.19 23.72
C ARG A 88 -8.99 1.93 23.09
N TRP A 89 -9.81 1.20 22.37
CA TRP A 89 -9.40 -0.06 21.77
C TRP A 89 -8.49 0.13 20.55
N GLU A 90 -8.78 1.10 19.69
CA GLU A 90 -7.94 1.42 18.54
C GLU A 90 -6.59 2.02 18.95
N THR A 91 -6.58 2.97 19.89
CA THR A 91 -5.34 3.57 20.44
C THR A 91 -4.45 2.51 21.09
N ASN A 92 -5.04 1.50 21.73
CA ASN A 92 -4.31 0.42 22.38
C ASN A 92 -4.19 -0.85 21.52
N SER A 93 -4.55 -0.81 20.24
CA SER A 93 -4.60 -2.02 19.39
C SER A 93 -3.30 -2.84 19.40
N THR A 94 -2.14 -2.19 19.33
CA THR A 94 -0.82 -2.83 19.39
C THR A 94 -0.57 -3.58 20.72
N TRP A 95 -1.22 -3.18 21.80
CA TRP A 95 -1.03 -3.72 23.14
C TRP A 95 -2.09 -4.75 23.54
N LEU A 96 -3.16 -4.90 22.77
CA LEU A 96 -4.24 -5.88 23.04
C LEU A 96 -3.73 -7.31 23.25
N PRO A 97 -2.74 -7.83 22.49
CA PRO A 97 -2.21 -9.18 22.75
C PRO A 97 -1.61 -9.34 24.15
N PHE A 98 -0.93 -8.33 24.67
CA PHE A 98 -0.35 -8.34 26.01
C PHE A 98 -1.45 -8.30 27.09
N PHE A 99 -2.45 -7.47 26.89
CA PHE A 99 -3.59 -7.36 27.80
C PHE A 99 -4.44 -8.62 27.82
N ALA A 100 -4.64 -9.24 26.66
CA ALA A 100 -5.36 -10.49 26.53
C ALA A 100 -4.63 -11.64 27.25
N GLU A 101 -3.32 -11.77 27.09
CA GLU A 101 -2.53 -12.78 27.80
C GLU A 101 -2.46 -12.53 29.31
N ALA A 102 -2.42 -11.24 29.72
CA ALA A 102 -2.37 -10.87 31.13
C ALA A 102 -3.71 -11.06 31.86
N ALA A 103 -4.85 -10.85 31.17
CA ALA A 103 -6.19 -10.98 31.74
C ALA A 103 -7.14 -11.80 30.85
N PRO A 104 -6.85 -13.08 30.56
CA PRO A 104 -7.49 -13.84 29.48
C PRO A 104 -9.01 -13.98 29.65
N THR A 105 -9.48 -14.32 30.83
CA THR A 105 -10.90 -14.53 31.09
C THR A 105 -11.69 -13.22 31.02
N SER A 106 -11.17 -12.15 31.62
CA SER A 106 -11.80 -10.84 31.63
C SER A 106 -11.84 -10.25 30.21
N PHE A 107 -10.74 -10.34 29.46
CA PHE A 107 -10.66 -9.87 28.07
C PHE A 107 -11.71 -10.53 27.17
N LEU A 108 -11.83 -11.86 27.25
CA LEU A 108 -12.87 -12.60 26.50
C LEU A 108 -14.27 -12.19 26.92
N SER A 109 -14.52 -12.00 28.23
CA SER A 109 -15.84 -11.58 28.70
C SER A 109 -16.22 -10.20 28.16
N TRP A 110 -15.29 -9.23 28.14
CA TRP A 110 -15.56 -7.92 27.57
C TRP A 110 -15.87 -7.98 26.08
N CYS A 111 -15.13 -8.82 25.33
CA CYS A 111 -15.40 -9.03 23.90
C CYS A 111 -16.77 -9.72 23.69
N GLU A 112 -17.11 -10.73 24.50
CA GLU A 112 -18.39 -11.46 24.40
C GLU A 112 -19.57 -10.58 24.77
N ASP A 113 -19.42 -9.69 25.75
CA ASP A 113 -20.47 -8.74 26.13
C ASP A 113 -20.66 -7.67 25.05
N ASP A 114 -19.57 -7.16 24.46
CA ASP A 114 -19.65 -6.17 23.38
C ASP A 114 -20.38 -6.71 22.14
N VAL A 115 -20.04 -7.93 21.69
CA VAL A 115 -20.66 -8.50 20.48
C VAL A 115 -22.15 -8.81 20.63
N ARG A 116 -22.70 -8.78 21.85
CA ARG A 116 -24.14 -8.93 22.15
C ARG A 116 -24.89 -7.62 22.14
N THR A 117 -24.18 -6.47 22.12
CA THR A 117 -24.81 -5.15 22.10
C THR A 117 -25.36 -4.80 20.71
N ASP A 118 -26.28 -3.85 20.63
CA ASP A 118 -26.84 -3.38 19.35
C ASP A 118 -25.78 -2.64 18.50
N LYS A 119 -24.79 -2.03 19.12
CA LYS A 119 -23.72 -1.27 18.46
C LYS A 119 -22.34 -1.72 18.97
N PRO A 120 -21.87 -2.91 18.57
CA PRO A 120 -20.60 -3.43 19.04
C PRO A 120 -19.42 -2.55 18.64
N VAL A 121 -18.58 -2.21 19.60
CA VAL A 121 -17.32 -1.49 19.36
C VAL A 121 -16.39 -2.33 18.49
N LEU A 122 -16.32 -3.63 18.72
CA LEU A 122 -15.48 -4.55 17.93
C LEU A 122 -15.87 -4.58 16.45
N LYS A 123 -17.14 -4.33 16.11
CA LYS A 123 -17.57 -4.21 14.71
C LYS A 123 -16.92 -3.01 14.03
N THR A 124 -16.73 -1.90 14.74
CA THR A 124 -16.07 -0.70 14.16
C THR A 124 -14.60 -0.98 13.83
N MET A 125 -13.93 -1.87 14.59
CA MET A 125 -12.55 -2.28 14.30
C MET A 125 -12.44 -3.15 13.04
N MET A 126 -13.54 -3.78 12.58
CA MET A 126 -13.58 -4.61 11.36
C MET A 126 -13.82 -3.78 10.08
N ARG A 127 -13.92 -2.45 10.15
CA ARG A 127 -14.14 -1.59 8.99
C ARG A 127 -13.01 -1.72 7.94
N PRO A 128 -13.31 -1.44 6.66
CA PRO A 128 -12.27 -1.34 5.63
C PRO A 128 -11.23 -0.28 5.98
N VAL A 129 -9.98 -0.54 5.62
CA VAL A 129 -8.85 0.37 5.87
C VAL A 129 -8.11 0.58 4.55
N GLU A 130 -7.68 1.82 4.29
CA GLU A 130 -6.87 2.16 3.13
C GLU A 130 -5.50 1.48 3.19
N LEU A 131 -4.94 1.19 2.02
CA LEU A 131 -3.61 0.59 1.91
C LEU A 131 -2.58 1.49 2.64
N PHE A 132 -1.74 0.87 3.47
CA PHE A 132 -0.74 1.54 4.34
C PHE A 132 -1.30 2.35 5.53
N ALA A 133 -2.61 2.42 5.74
CA ALA A 133 -3.15 3.02 6.95
C ALA A 133 -3.02 2.06 8.17
N PRO A 134 -2.91 2.58 9.42
CA PRO A 134 -2.94 1.73 10.60
C PRO A 134 -4.22 0.90 10.67
N CYS A 135 -4.09 -0.40 10.85
CA CYS A 135 -5.20 -1.34 10.86
C CYS A 135 -5.48 -1.88 12.27
N PRO A 136 -6.44 -1.29 13.01
CA PRO A 136 -6.68 -1.62 14.43
C PRO A 136 -7.11 -3.07 14.67
N ARG A 137 -7.79 -3.70 13.68
CA ARG A 137 -8.22 -5.10 13.81
C ARG A 137 -7.08 -6.07 13.97
N ILE A 138 -5.86 -5.75 13.49
CA ILE A 138 -4.70 -6.63 13.62
C ILE A 138 -4.45 -6.97 15.09
N GLY A 139 -4.35 -5.97 15.95
CA GLY A 139 -4.11 -6.20 17.37
C GLY A 139 -5.21 -6.99 18.09
N LEU A 140 -6.48 -6.81 17.68
CA LEU A 140 -7.58 -7.61 18.20
C LEU A 140 -7.47 -9.09 17.75
N LEU A 141 -7.18 -9.33 16.47
CA LEU A 141 -7.01 -10.69 15.94
C LEU A 141 -5.82 -11.39 16.60
N ASP A 142 -4.69 -10.69 16.74
CA ASP A 142 -3.49 -11.19 17.42
C ASP A 142 -3.79 -11.53 18.90
N ALA A 143 -4.58 -10.72 19.59
CA ALA A 143 -5.02 -10.99 20.95
C ALA A 143 -5.86 -12.28 21.04
N LEU A 144 -6.81 -12.48 20.11
CA LEU A 144 -7.63 -13.69 20.07
C LEU A 144 -6.81 -14.91 19.65
N GLU A 145 -5.82 -14.76 18.79
CA GLU A 145 -4.86 -15.82 18.45
C GLU A 145 -4.05 -16.27 19.65
N VAL A 146 -3.53 -15.32 20.46
CA VAL A 146 -2.85 -15.62 21.74
C VAL A 146 -3.77 -16.40 22.69
N LEU A 147 -5.04 -16.00 22.81
CA LEU A 147 -6.00 -16.67 23.68
C LEU A 147 -6.44 -18.05 23.16
N ALA A 148 -6.38 -18.27 21.85
CA ALA A 148 -6.68 -19.57 21.26
C ALA A 148 -5.60 -20.64 21.51
N TRP A 149 -4.44 -20.28 22.06
CA TRP A 149 -3.40 -21.25 22.41
C TRP A 149 -3.80 -22.15 23.58
N GLU A 150 -4.46 -21.63 24.61
CA GLU A 150 -4.81 -22.39 25.79
C GLU A 150 -6.14 -23.14 25.62
N LYS A 151 -6.16 -24.41 26.01
CA LYS A 151 -7.36 -25.27 25.89
C LYS A 151 -8.59 -24.66 26.54
N THR A 152 -8.44 -23.96 27.66
CA THR A 152 -9.53 -23.37 28.44
C THR A 152 -10.18 -22.15 27.78
N THR A 153 -9.39 -21.36 27.05
CA THR A 153 -9.83 -20.13 26.36
C THR A 153 -10.10 -20.37 24.88
N PHE A 154 -9.59 -21.45 24.30
CA PHE A 154 -9.71 -21.82 22.90
C PHE A 154 -11.15 -21.73 22.36
N PRO A 155 -12.18 -22.37 22.96
CA PRO A 155 -13.53 -22.30 22.40
C PRO A 155 -14.07 -20.87 22.32
N ARG A 156 -13.87 -20.08 23.39
CA ARG A 156 -14.34 -18.70 23.47
C ARG A 156 -13.69 -17.81 22.43
N ALA A 157 -12.35 -17.88 22.29
CA ALA A 157 -11.61 -17.15 21.27
C ALA A 157 -12.04 -17.51 19.84
N VAL A 158 -12.25 -18.80 19.57
CA VAL A 158 -12.70 -19.28 18.27
C VAL A 158 -14.11 -18.80 17.94
N TYR A 159 -15.04 -18.81 18.90
CA TYR A 159 -16.39 -18.27 18.68
C TYR A 159 -16.40 -16.76 18.41
N LEU A 160 -15.57 -16.00 19.11
CA LEU A 160 -15.40 -14.57 18.83
C LEU A 160 -14.84 -14.34 17.42
N LEU A 161 -13.78 -15.07 17.01
CA LEU A 161 -13.25 -15.00 15.65
C LEU A 161 -14.32 -15.36 14.60
N ALA A 162 -15.14 -16.37 14.85
CA ALA A 162 -16.24 -16.74 13.96
C ALA A 162 -17.29 -15.62 13.87
N LYS A 163 -17.65 -14.99 14.99
CA LYS A 163 -18.55 -13.84 15.00
C LYS A 163 -17.97 -12.64 14.26
N LEU A 164 -16.69 -12.34 14.49
CA LEU A 164 -16.01 -11.24 13.80
C LEU A 164 -15.89 -11.49 12.28
N SER A 165 -15.86 -12.73 11.83
CA SER A 165 -15.83 -13.06 10.40
C SER A 165 -17.11 -12.65 9.67
N GLU A 166 -18.26 -12.55 10.36
CA GLU A 166 -19.51 -12.03 9.78
C GLU A 166 -19.43 -10.53 9.47
N TRP A 167 -18.51 -9.81 10.12
CA TRP A 167 -18.31 -8.36 9.98
C TRP A 167 -17.03 -8.00 9.21
N SER A 168 -16.32 -9.01 8.71
CA SER A 168 -15.06 -8.79 8.01
C SER A 168 -15.28 -7.94 6.76
N ALA A 169 -14.48 -6.87 6.63
CA ALA A 169 -14.47 -6.04 5.46
C ALA A 169 -13.69 -6.70 4.30
N GLU A 170 -14.12 -6.43 3.09
CA GLU A 170 -13.35 -6.72 1.88
C GLU A 170 -12.39 -5.55 1.63
N ASP A 171 -11.14 -5.73 1.99
CA ASP A 171 -10.05 -4.79 1.72
C ASP A 171 -8.75 -5.55 1.40
N ASN A 172 -7.68 -4.81 1.11
CA ASN A 172 -6.38 -5.38 0.69
C ASN A 172 -5.54 -5.95 1.85
N TYR A 173 -6.03 -5.92 3.10
CA TYR A 173 -5.31 -6.49 4.23
C TYR A 173 -5.62 -7.98 4.40
N GLY A 174 -4.58 -8.81 4.33
CA GLY A 174 -4.69 -10.25 4.53
C GLY A 174 -5.01 -10.68 5.97
N ASN A 175 -5.00 -9.76 6.95
CA ASN A 175 -5.33 -10.05 8.34
C ASN A 175 -6.86 -10.05 8.53
N THR A 176 -7.45 -11.24 8.46
CA THR A 176 -8.90 -11.44 8.61
C THR A 176 -9.19 -12.47 9.69
N PRO A 177 -10.36 -12.42 10.36
CA PRO A 177 -10.75 -13.44 11.35
C PRO A 177 -10.69 -14.84 10.78
N MET A 178 -11.06 -15.02 9.51
CA MET A 178 -11.03 -16.33 8.86
C MET A 178 -9.60 -16.85 8.65
N ARG A 179 -8.63 -15.95 8.38
CA ARG A 179 -7.21 -16.33 8.32
C ARG A 179 -6.71 -16.84 9.67
N SER A 180 -7.06 -16.16 10.77
CA SER A 180 -6.73 -16.59 12.13
C SER A 180 -7.33 -17.98 12.42
N LEU A 181 -8.61 -18.19 12.09
CA LEU A 181 -9.28 -19.48 12.25
C LEU A 181 -8.62 -20.60 11.43
N ARG A 182 -8.27 -20.33 10.17
CA ARG A 182 -7.55 -21.29 9.33
C ARG A 182 -6.20 -21.70 9.94
N ALA A 183 -5.49 -20.76 10.55
CA ALA A 183 -4.22 -21.03 11.20
C ALA A 183 -4.39 -21.88 12.48
N ILE A 184 -5.38 -21.57 13.28
CA ILE A 184 -5.74 -22.29 14.52
C ILE A 184 -6.16 -23.72 14.20
N PHE A 185 -6.96 -23.94 13.14
CA PHE A 185 -7.49 -25.24 12.74
C PHE A 185 -6.62 -26.00 11.72
N ARG A 186 -5.36 -25.61 11.49
CA ARG A 186 -4.47 -26.41 10.63
C ARG A 186 -4.43 -27.86 11.09
N CYS A 187 -4.56 -28.77 10.16
CA CYS A 187 -4.67 -30.20 10.48
C CYS A 187 -3.39 -30.76 11.10
N ARG A 188 -2.21 -30.46 10.52
CA ARG A 188 -0.90 -30.99 10.97
C ARG A 188 -0.20 -30.15 12.01
N MET A 189 -0.29 -28.84 11.88
CA MET A 189 0.39 -27.88 12.77
C MET A 189 -0.60 -26.83 13.24
N PRO A 190 -1.57 -27.19 14.07
CA PRO A 190 -2.56 -26.26 14.59
C PRO A 190 -1.89 -25.21 15.45
N GLN A 191 -2.33 -23.96 15.33
CA GLN A 191 -1.81 -22.88 16.16
C GLN A 191 -2.59 -22.81 17.48
N THR A 192 -2.57 -23.89 18.22
CA THR A 192 -3.24 -24.04 19.52
C THR A 192 -2.70 -25.27 20.25
N LEU A 193 -2.81 -25.29 21.59
CA LEU A 193 -2.58 -26.45 22.45
C LEU A 193 -3.85 -27.26 22.72
N ALA A 194 -5.00 -26.83 22.17
CA ALA A 194 -6.22 -27.63 22.22
C ALA A 194 -6.03 -28.93 21.44
N ASP A 195 -6.31 -30.06 22.09
CA ASP A 195 -6.22 -31.36 21.47
C ASP A 195 -7.20 -31.52 20.29
N ALA A 196 -6.96 -32.55 19.48
CA ALA A 196 -7.74 -32.80 18.28
C ALA A 196 -9.23 -32.98 18.56
N GLU A 197 -9.59 -33.61 19.69
CA GLU A 197 -10.99 -33.83 20.05
C GLU A 197 -11.67 -32.52 20.45
N THR A 198 -11.00 -31.69 21.23
CA THR A 198 -11.51 -30.37 21.59
C THR A 198 -11.74 -29.50 20.34
N ARG A 199 -10.78 -29.49 19.41
CA ARG A 199 -10.91 -28.75 18.13
C ARG A 199 -12.09 -29.31 17.31
N PHE A 200 -12.26 -30.59 17.30
CA PHE A 200 -13.33 -31.26 16.57
C PHE A 200 -14.73 -30.93 17.14
N VAL A 201 -14.89 -30.98 18.45
CA VAL A 201 -16.14 -30.61 19.12
C VAL A 201 -16.51 -29.14 18.81
N VAL A 202 -15.53 -28.25 18.87
CA VAL A 202 -15.75 -26.83 18.53
C VAL A 202 -16.10 -26.67 17.06
N LEU A 203 -15.42 -27.38 16.14
CA LEU A 203 -15.73 -27.36 14.70
C LEU A 203 -17.15 -27.82 14.40
N LYS A 204 -17.60 -28.91 15.05
CA LYS A 204 -18.97 -29.41 14.94
C LYS A 204 -20.01 -28.37 15.34
N ARG A 205 -19.74 -27.63 16.40
CA ARG A 205 -20.61 -26.55 16.84
C ARG A 205 -20.58 -25.36 15.89
N LEU A 206 -19.40 -24.98 15.35
CA LEU A 206 -19.30 -23.93 14.32
C LEU A 206 -20.10 -24.26 13.06
N LEU A 207 -20.16 -25.53 12.63
CA LEU A 207 -21.00 -25.95 11.51
C LEU A 207 -22.49 -25.64 11.75
N LYS A 208 -22.95 -25.69 13.00
CA LYS A 208 -24.32 -25.36 13.37
C LYS A 208 -24.53 -23.85 13.53
N ASP A 209 -23.68 -23.19 14.31
CA ASP A 209 -23.89 -21.80 14.76
C ASP A 209 -23.35 -20.79 13.73
N TYR A 210 -22.30 -21.15 12.94
CA TYR A 210 -21.63 -20.34 11.90
C TYR A 210 -21.38 -21.20 10.65
N PRO A 211 -22.43 -21.59 9.88
CA PRO A 211 -22.33 -22.60 8.83
C PRO A 211 -21.26 -22.34 7.77
N LYS A 212 -21.08 -21.07 7.36
CA LYS A 212 -20.05 -20.68 6.38
C LYS A 212 -18.64 -20.95 6.91
N VAL A 213 -18.37 -20.53 8.15
CA VAL A 213 -17.08 -20.74 8.82
C VAL A 213 -16.81 -22.23 9.04
N GLY A 214 -17.78 -22.94 9.59
CA GLY A 214 -17.67 -24.38 9.84
C GLY A 214 -17.44 -25.19 8.56
N TRP A 215 -18.14 -24.86 7.47
CA TRP A 215 -17.90 -25.47 6.16
C TRP A 215 -16.48 -25.27 5.67
N GLU A 216 -15.98 -24.02 5.68
CA GLU A 216 -14.64 -23.69 5.21
C GLU A 216 -13.54 -24.36 6.04
N LEU A 217 -13.70 -24.39 7.36
CA LEU A 217 -12.77 -25.10 8.25
C LEU A 217 -12.82 -26.62 8.07
N SER A 218 -13.98 -27.18 7.74
CA SER A 218 -14.10 -28.62 7.42
C SER A 218 -13.40 -28.94 6.09
N LEU A 219 -13.54 -28.10 5.07
CA LEU A 219 -12.77 -28.23 3.83
C LEU A 219 -11.27 -28.16 4.08
N LEU A 220 -10.83 -27.31 4.99
CA LEU A 220 -9.42 -27.17 5.37
C LEU A 220 -8.84 -28.48 5.93
N GLN A 221 -9.63 -29.27 6.68
CA GLN A 221 -9.19 -30.57 7.22
C GLN A 221 -8.93 -31.59 6.11
N VAL A 222 -9.55 -31.42 4.92
CA VAL A 222 -9.45 -32.38 3.81
C VAL A 222 -8.42 -31.94 2.76
N ARG A 223 -8.23 -30.65 2.53
CA ARG A 223 -7.33 -30.11 1.49
C ARG A 223 -5.87 -30.39 1.81
N ARG A 224 -5.14 -31.05 0.89
CA ARG A 224 -3.70 -31.38 1.03
C ARG A 224 -2.78 -30.15 0.90
N ASP A 225 -3.17 -29.17 0.16
CA ASP A 225 -2.46 -27.89 -0.09
C ASP A 225 -2.38 -27.02 1.17
N ALA A 226 -3.24 -27.26 2.15
CA ALA A 226 -3.12 -26.66 3.49
C ALA A 226 -1.87 -27.16 4.29
N ILE A 227 -1.15 -28.14 3.74
CA ILE A 227 -0.04 -28.82 4.39
C ILE A 227 1.30 -28.11 4.17
N GLY A 228 1.45 -27.33 3.10
CA GLY A 228 2.76 -26.86 2.58
C GLY A 228 3.14 -25.41 2.86
N THR A 229 2.24 -24.59 3.36
CA THR A 229 2.60 -23.20 3.68
C THR A 229 3.34 -23.16 5.00
N TYR A 230 4.64 -22.93 4.93
CA TYR A 230 5.46 -22.54 6.07
C TYR A 230 4.76 -21.40 6.80
N ALA A 231 4.38 -21.67 8.01
CA ALA A 231 3.55 -20.83 8.80
C ALA A 231 4.27 -19.48 9.03
N ALA A 232 3.67 -18.40 8.57
CA ALA A 232 3.76 -17.19 9.35
C ALA A 232 3.20 -17.58 10.73
N TYR A 233 4.02 -17.54 11.75
CA TYR A 233 3.62 -17.90 13.11
C TYR A 233 2.56 -16.91 13.56
N ASN A 234 1.40 -17.42 13.93
CA ASN A 234 0.44 -16.64 14.67
C ASN A 234 1.04 -16.25 16.03
N HIS A 235 0.51 -15.21 16.62
CA HIS A 235 0.96 -14.72 17.90
C HIS A 235 0.82 -15.80 18.97
N LYS A 236 1.94 -16.16 19.58
CA LYS A 236 2.00 -17.14 20.69
C LYS A 236 2.04 -16.39 22.02
N PRO A 237 1.50 -17.00 23.11
CA PRO A 237 1.71 -16.48 24.46
C PRO A 237 3.19 -16.28 24.74
N ARG A 238 3.56 -15.17 25.37
CA ARG A 238 4.96 -14.81 25.67
C ARG A 238 5.48 -15.46 26.93
N TRP A 239 4.69 -15.37 28.01
CA TRP A 239 5.11 -15.75 29.34
C TRP A 239 4.37 -16.98 29.85
N ARG A 240 3.15 -17.26 29.36
CA ARG A 240 2.38 -18.47 29.69
C ARG A 240 2.68 -19.64 28.74
N ARG A 241 3.79 -19.54 27.99
CA ARG A 241 4.20 -20.55 27.03
C ARG A 241 4.56 -21.87 27.69
N ARG A 242 3.89 -22.95 27.26
CA ARG A 242 4.30 -24.31 27.54
C ARG A 242 5.10 -24.84 26.36
N GLU A 243 6.26 -25.47 26.64
CA GLU A 243 6.99 -26.22 25.62
C GLU A 243 6.18 -27.48 25.31
N THR A 244 5.77 -27.65 24.09
CA THR A 244 5.09 -28.84 23.59
C THR A 244 5.70 -29.23 22.25
N GLU A 245 5.80 -30.51 21.98
CA GLU A 245 6.16 -31.01 20.66
C GLU A 245 5.14 -30.50 19.63
N TYR A 246 5.63 -29.98 18.52
CA TYR A 246 4.82 -29.38 17.48
C TYR A 246 4.40 -30.42 16.45
N GLY A 247 3.11 -30.53 16.23
CA GLY A 247 2.53 -31.31 15.16
C GLY A 247 1.67 -32.47 15.62
N GLU A 248 0.61 -32.74 14.85
CA GLU A 248 -0.27 -33.87 15.11
C GLU A 248 0.27 -35.16 14.47
N PRO A 249 0.20 -36.31 15.18
CA PRO A 249 0.50 -37.63 14.60
C PRO A 249 -0.33 -37.89 13.33
N GLN A 250 0.26 -38.54 12.35
CA GLN A 250 -0.42 -38.82 11.07
C GLN A 250 -1.74 -39.57 11.23
N ALA A 251 -1.83 -40.46 12.22
CA ALA A 251 -3.07 -41.17 12.53
C ALA A 251 -4.20 -40.21 12.96
N VAL A 252 -3.88 -39.21 13.78
CA VAL A 252 -4.83 -38.21 14.23
C VAL A 252 -5.28 -37.33 13.04
N VAL A 253 -4.35 -36.89 12.19
CA VAL A 253 -4.63 -36.13 10.97
C VAL A 253 -5.58 -36.90 10.06
N LYS A 254 -5.33 -38.22 9.87
CA LYS A 254 -6.18 -39.09 9.06
C LYS A 254 -7.61 -39.22 9.66
N ALA A 255 -7.74 -39.45 10.96
CA ALA A 255 -9.02 -39.53 11.64
C ALA A 255 -9.83 -38.23 11.54
N LEU A 256 -9.18 -37.07 11.71
CA LEU A 256 -9.81 -35.74 11.53
C LEU A 256 -10.30 -35.53 10.10
N THR A 257 -9.47 -35.90 9.11
CA THR A 257 -9.85 -35.83 7.69
C THR A 257 -11.06 -36.69 7.37
N GLU A 258 -11.09 -37.94 7.83
CA GLU A 258 -12.20 -38.87 7.61
C GLU A 258 -13.51 -38.36 8.22
N ARG A 259 -13.47 -37.89 9.46
CA ARG A 259 -14.63 -37.27 10.14
C ARG A 259 -15.11 -35.99 9.44
N ALA A 260 -14.19 -35.14 8.96
CA ALA A 260 -14.55 -33.95 8.20
C ALA A 260 -15.22 -34.30 6.88
N VAL A 261 -14.72 -35.27 6.14
CA VAL A 261 -15.33 -35.76 4.89
C VAL A 261 -16.74 -36.30 5.16
N GLU A 262 -16.93 -37.11 6.20
CA GLU A 262 -18.24 -37.61 6.57
C GLU A 262 -19.24 -36.47 6.81
N TRP A 263 -18.86 -35.45 7.55
CA TRP A 263 -19.71 -34.29 7.78
C TRP A 263 -20.02 -33.50 6.53
N LEU A 264 -19.03 -33.28 5.66
CA LEU A 264 -19.22 -32.55 4.41
C LEU A 264 -20.22 -33.28 3.48
N LEU A 265 -20.30 -34.64 3.56
CA LEU A 265 -21.17 -35.49 2.72
C LEU A 265 -22.54 -35.79 3.34
N THR A 266 -22.81 -35.39 4.58
CA THR A 266 -24.03 -35.71 5.32
C THR A 266 -24.88 -34.50 5.66
N GLN A 267 -24.71 -33.38 4.96
CA GLN A 267 -25.55 -32.19 5.16
C GLN A 267 -26.97 -32.45 4.62
N GLU A 268 -27.98 -31.88 5.28
CA GLU A 268 -29.39 -32.01 4.85
C GLU A 268 -29.68 -31.28 3.53
N LYS A 269 -28.99 -30.12 3.34
CA LYS A 269 -29.16 -29.28 2.16
C LYS A 269 -27.78 -28.78 1.70
N TYR A 270 -27.62 -28.65 0.41
CA TYR A 270 -26.39 -28.11 -0.21
C TYR A 270 -26.71 -26.90 -1.05
N SER A 271 -25.85 -25.90 -0.98
CA SER A 271 -25.80 -24.83 -1.97
C SER A 271 -24.99 -25.26 -3.20
N ALA A 272 -25.10 -24.53 -4.30
CA ALA A 272 -24.26 -24.74 -5.47
C ALA A 272 -22.76 -24.64 -5.13
N ASP A 273 -22.38 -23.67 -4.29
CA ASP A 273 -21.00 -23.46 -3.85
C ASP A 273 -20.44 -24.66 -3.10
N GLN A 274 -21.24 -25.22 -2.19
CA GLN A 274 -20.86 -26.39 -1.43
C GLN A 274 -20.66 -27.61 -2.32
N LEU A 275 -21.55 -27.83 -3.31
CA LEU A 275 -21.39 -28.92 -4.28
C LEU A 275 -20.13 -28.72 -5.16
N CYS A 276 -19.88 -27.49 -5.60
CA CYS A 276 -18.66 -27.16 -6.32
C CYS A 276 -17.40 -27.44 -5.48
N ASP A 277 -17.44 -27.14 -4.19
CA ASP A 277 -16.33 -27.42 -3.28
C ASP A 277 -16.10 -28.93 -3.11
N LEU A 278 -17.17 -29.74 -2.98
CA LEU A 278 -17.07 -31.20 -2.94
C LEU A 278 -16.46 -31.77 -4.22
N VAL A 279 -16.87 -31.26 -5.39
CA VAL A 279 -16.27 -31.66 -6.69
C VAL A 279 -14.77 -31.32 -6.73
N LYS A 280 -14.35 -30.18 -6.19
CA LYS A 280 -12.94 -29.79 -6.12
C LYS A 280 -12.10 -30.68 -5.20
N LEU A 281 -12.74 -31.33 -4.19
CA LEU A 281 -12.07 -32.29 -3.31
C LEU A 281 -11.88 -33.69 -3.92
N ARG A 282 -12.34 -33.96 -5.13
CA ARG A 282 -12.36 -35.30 -5.75
C ARG A 282 -11.04 -36.08 -5.64
N SER A 283 -9.88 -35.39 -5.75
CA SER A 283 -8.57 -36.04 -5.67
C SER A 283 -8.18 -36.49 -4.26
N GLN A 284 -8.90 -36.06 -3.24
CA GLN A 284 -8.75 -36.44 -1.83
C GLN A 284 -9.80 -37.47 -1.38
N LEU A 285 -10.82 -37.70 -2.20
CA LEU A 285 -11.90 -38.64 -1.94
C LEU A 285 -11.65 -39.97 -2.66
N ASP A 286 -12.05 -41.07 -2.03
CA ASP A 286 -12.10 -42.38 -2.68
C ASP A 286 -13.24 -42.46 -3.72
N GLU A 287 -13.26 -43.51 -4.53
CA GLU A 287 -14.27 -43.67 -5.59
C GLU A 287 -15.70 -43.71 -5.07
N THR A 288 -15.93 -44.38 -3.92
CA THR A 288 -17.24 -44.46 -3.30
C THR A 288 -17.79 -43.12 -2.88
N LYS A 289 -16.95 -42.31 -2.25
CA LYS A 289 -17.29 -40.92 -1.86
C LYS A 289 -17.49 -40.02 -3.06
N ASN A 290 -16.69 -40.19 -4.11
CA ASN A 290 -16.88 -39.43 -5.37
C ASN A 290 -18.23 -39.77 -6.04
N ARG A 291 -18.65 -41.06 -6.04
CA ARG A 291 -20.00 -41.47 -6.48
C ARG A 291 -21.09 -40.83 -5.62
N GLN A 292 -20.88 -40.78 -4.30
CA GLN A 292 -21.82 -40.11 -3.38
C GLN A 292 -21.95 -38.62 -3.72
N VAL A 293 -20.86 -37.91 -4.04
CA VAL A 293 -20.90 -36.50 -4.49
C VAL A 293 -21.74 -36.36 -5.76
N MET A 294 -21.58 -37.27 -6.76
CA MET A 294 -22.40 -37.22 -7.97
C MET A 294 -23.89 -37.45 -7.65
N ALA A 295 -24.22 -38.39 -6.77
CA ALA A 295 -25.62 -38.63 -6.34
C ALA A 295 -26.19 -37.40 -5.60
N LEU A 296 -25.40 -36.71 -4.78
CA LEU A 296 -25.84 -35.46 -4.13
C LEU A 296 -26.15 -34.35 -5.15
N ILE A 297 -25.35 -34.22 -6.21
CA ILE A 297 -25.57 -33.24 -7.29
C ILE A 297 -26.88 -33.62 -8.05
N GLU A 298 -27.06 -34.87 -8.40
CA GLU A 298 -28.28 -35.32 -9.06
C GLU A 298 -29.54 -35.04 -8.23
N ALA A 299 -29.50 -35.41 -6.93
CA ALA A 299 -30.61 -35.15 -6.02
C ALA A 299 -30.88 -33.67 -5.82
N TRP A 300 -29.82 -32.83 -5.79
CA TRP A 300 -29.95 -31.38 -5.70
C TRP A 300 -30.60 -30.79 -6.97
N TYR A 301 -30.15 -31.22 -8.17
CA TYR A 301 -30.71 -30.79 -9.42
C TYR A 301 -32.22 -31.14 -9.56
N ARG A 302 -32.63 -32.36 -9.19
CA ARG A 302 -34.04 -32.81 -9.26
C ARG A 302 -35.00 -31.98 -8.41
N ARG A 303 -34.48 -31.20 -7.43
CA ARG A 303 -35.32 -30.30 -6.60
C ARG A 303 -35.70 -28.99 -7.26
N GLY A 304 -35.29 -28.76 -8.51
CA GLY A 304 -35.53 -27.53 -9.23
C GLY A 304 -34.72 -26.37 -8.68
N GLN A 305 -33.60 -26.04 -9.33
CA GLN A 305 -32.67 -25.00 -8.87
C GLN A 305 -32.68 -23.80 -9.83
N PRO A 306 -32.32 -22.59 -9.34
CA PRO A 306 -32.12 -21.45 -10.22
C PRO A 306 -31.06 -21.76 -11.28
N TRP A 307 -31.27 -21.33 -12.50
CA TRP A 307 -30.37 -21.65 -13.63
C TRP A 307 -28.92 -21.23 -13.41
N GLN A 308 -28.68 -20.10 -12.73
CA GLN A 308 -27.32 -19.63 -12.39
C GLN A 308 -26.60 -20.64 -11.48
N ALA A 309 -27.30 -21.18 -10.50
CA ALA A 309 -26.77 -22.20 -9.60
C ALA A 309 -26.46 -23.51 -10.35
N VAL A 310 -27.35 -23.90 -11.26
CA VAL A 310 -27.16 -25.09 -12.12
C VAL A 310 -25.92 -24.90 -12.99
N GLU A 311 -25.78 -23.76 -13.66
CA GLU A 311 -24.65 -23.49 -14.55
C GLU A 311 -23.31 -23.50 -13.82
N LYS A 312 -23.26 -22.96 -12.61
CA LYS A 312 -22.06 -22.99 -11.76
C LYS A 312 -21.60 -24.41 -11.44
N VAL A 313 -22.53 -25.30 -11.12
CA VAL A 313 -22.22 -26.71 -10.85
C VAL A 313 -21.82 -27.42 -12.14
N ARG A 314 -22.51 -27.19 -13.26
CA ARG A 314 -22.18 -27.71 -14.58
C ARG A 314 -20.77 -27.38 -15.01
N GLU A 315 -20.38 -26.10 -14.93
CA GLU A 315 -19.06 -25.65 -15.31
C GLU A 315 -17.96 -26.27 -14.38
N THR A 316 -18.27 -26.43 -13.11
CA THR A 316 -17.37 -27.14 -12.18
C THR A 316 -17.22 -28.61 -12.56
N LEU A 317 -18.31 -29.32 -12.91
CA LEU A 317 -18.25 -30.70 -13.40
C LEU A 317 -17.45 -30.78 -14.69
N ARG A 318 -17.69 -29.89 -15.65
CA ARG A 318 -16.96 -29.84 -16.93
C ARG A 318 -15.47 -29.67 -16.69
N THR A 319 -15.07 -28.65 -15.92
CA THR A 319 -13.66 -28.28 -15.76
C THR A 319 -12.87 -29.16 -14.82
N LYS A 320 -13.51 -29.77 -13.85
CA LYS A 320 -12.85 -30.56 -12.78
C LYS A 320 -13.03 -32.06 -12.91
N VAL A 321 -14.02 -32.53 -13.65
CA VAL A 321 -14.31 -33.96 -13.79
C VAL A 321 -14.19 -34.39 -15.25
N ILE A 322 -14.95 -33.77 -16.15
CA ILE A 322 -15.03 -34.22 -17.56
C ILE A 322 -13.70 -33.97 -18.31
N LEU A 323 -13.13 -32.77 -18.18
CA LEU A 323 -11.86 -32.42 -18.85
C LEU A 323 -10.62 -32.96 -18.11
N ASP A 324 -10.76 -33.50 -16.92
CA ASP A 324 -9.64 -34.05 -16.14
C ASP A 324 -9.44 -35.53 -16.43
N GLN A 325 -8.40 -35.85 -17.20
CA GLN A 325 -8.09 -37.21 -17.57
C GLN A 325 -7.65 -38.12 -16.39
N THR A 326 -7.36 -37.58 -15.24
CA THR A 326 -6.99 -38.32 -14.02
C THR A 326 -8.20 -38.91 -13.30
N VAL A 327 -9.41 -38.50 -13.67
CA VAL A 327 -10.66 -38.97 -13.09
C VAL A 327 -11.02 -40.34 -13.68
N SER A 328 -11.51 -41.28 -12.86
CA SER A 328 -11.95 -42.60 -13.34
C SER A 328 -13.03 -42.47 -14.41
N ILE A 329 -13.03 -43.39 -15.38
CA ILE A 329 -14.00 -43.40 -16.47
C ILE A 329 -15.44 -43.45 -15.94
N THR A 330 -15.68 -44.23 -14.85
CA THR A 330 -16.99 -44.37 -14.23
C THR A 330 -17.54 -43.04 -13.71
N ILE A 331 -16.73 -42.26 -12.98
CA ILE A 331 -17.15 -40.98 -12.41
C ILE A 331 -17.33 -39.97 -13.53
N ARG A 332 -16.44 -40.02 -14.56
CA ARG A 332 -16.54 -39.13 -15.72
C ARG A 332 -17.83 -39.34 -16.49
N SER A 333 -18.19 -40.61 -16.79
CA SER A 333 -19.41 -40.96 -17.51
C SER A 333 -20.67 -40.47 -16.79
N VAL A 334 -20.72 -40.62 -15.45
CA VAL A 334 -21.81 -40.06 -14.65
C VAL A 334 -21.87 -38.53 -14.74
N ALA A 335 -20.72 -37.87 -14.66
CA ALA A 335 -20.66 -36.43 -14.79
C ALA A 335 -21.08 -35.93 -16.18
N GLU A 336 -20.70 -36.66 -17.27
CA GLU A 336 -21.12 -36.36 -18.65
C GLU A 336 -22.63 -36.51 -18.82
N THR A 337 -23.23 -37.54 -18.24
CA THR A 337 -24.69 -37.73 -18.26
C THR A 337 -25.39 -36.56 -17.54
N LEU A 338 -24.97 -36.23 -16.30
CA LEU A 338 -25.52 -35.10 -15.55
C LEU A 338 -25.32 -33.76 -16.29
N TYR A 339 -24.19 -33.57 -16.92
CA TYR A 339 -23.90 -32.36 -17.72
C TYR A 339 -24.85 -32.25 -18.93
N GLY A 340 -25.14 -33.36 -19.63
CA GLY A 340 -26.07 -33.39 -20.75
C GLY A 340 -27.54 -33.18 -20.32
N GLU A 341 -27.99 -33.87 -19.25
CA GLU A 341 -29.35 -33.73 -18.74
C GLU A 341 -29.68 -32.32 -18.20
N THR A 342 -28.67 -31.59 -17.74
CA THR A 342 -28.83 -30.26 -17.19
C THR A 342 -28.59 -29.15 -18.22
N ASP A 343 -28.44 -29.48 -19.51
CA ASP A 343 -28.20 -28.50 -20.56
C ASP A 343 -29.40 -27.56 -20.80
N SER A 344 -29.07 -26.28 -20.98
CA SER A 344 -30.10 -25.27 -21.18
C SER A 344 -30.60 -25.26 -22.63
N LYS A 345 -31.94 -25.25 -22.83
CA LYS A 345 -32.51 -25.01 -24.14
C LYS A 345 -32.29 -23.60 -24.68
N ASN A 346 -31.98 -22.65 -23.78
CA ASN A 346 -31.72 -21.27 -24.15
C ASN A 346 -30.26 -21.14 -24.61
N ALA A 347 -30.03 -20.72 -25.86
CA ALA A 347 -28.71 -20.61 -26.47
C ALA A 347 -27.78 -19.64 -25.70
N VAL A 348 -28.32 -18.54 -25.13
CA VAL A 348 -27.52 -17.61 -24.31
C VAL A 348 -26.96 -18.34 -23.09
N ARG A 349 -27.81 -18.98 -22.29
CA ARG A 349 -27.39 -19.67 -21.05
C ARG A 349 -26.44 -20.81 -21.34
N ARG A 350 -26.67 -21.60 -22.40
CA ARG A 350 -25.81 -22.71 -22.81
C ARG A 350 -24.38 -22.29 -23.11
N ASN A 351 -24.19 -21.10 -23.70
CA ASN A 351 -22.91 -20.59 -24.17
C ASN A 351 -22.27 -19.57 -23.20
N LEU A 352 -22.93 -19.21 -22.09
CA LEU A 352 -22.51 -18.13 -21.19
C LEU A 352 -21.11 -18.37 -20.60
N TRP A 353 -20.76 -19.62 -20.31
CA TRP A 353 -19.46 -20.03 -19.77
C TRP A 353 -18.27 -19.67 -20.67
N LEU A 354 -18.47 -19.53 -21.99
CA LEU A 354 -17.45 -19.10 -22.95
C LEU A 354 -17.05 -17.63 -22.75
N PHE A 355 -17.93 -16.83 -22.14
CA PHE A 355 -17.76 -15.40 -21.92
C PHE A 355 -17.41 -15.06 -20.47
N ASP A 356 -16.74 -15.98 -19.79
CA ASP A 356 -15.94 -15.69 -18.60
C ASP A 356 -14.56 -15.19 -19.03
N SER A 357 -13.76 -14.67 -18.10
CA SER A 357 -12.36 -14.29 -18.35
C SER A 357 -11.62 -15.41 -19.09
N SER A 358 -10.87 -15.06 -20.14
CA SER A 358 -10.12 -16.04 -20.94
C SER A 358 -9.29 -17.02 -20.11
N TRP A 359 -8.76 -16.57 -18.96
CA TRP A 359 -7.99 -17.43 -18.06
C TRP A 359 -8.81 -18.50 -17.36
N ASN A 360 -10.09 -18.25 -17.15
CA ASN A 360 -11.02 -19.17 -16.46
C ASN A 360 -11.60 -20.21 -17.43
N VAL A 361 -11.77 -19.84 -18.69
CA VAL A 361 -12.36 -20.73 -19.72
C VAL A 361 -11.40 -21.86 -20.05
N LYS A 362 -11.78 -23.11 -19.86
CA LYS A 362 -11.03 -24.30 -20.25
C LYS A 362 -11.61 -24.92 -21.50
N LEU A 363 -10.79 -25.12 -22.52
CA LEU A 363 -11.17 -25.82 -23.75
C LEU A 363 -10.71 -27.27 -23.72
N GLU A 364 -11.39 -28.13 -24.49
CA GLU A 364 -10.98 -29.51 -24.68
C GLU A 364 -9.61 -29.61 -25.37
N GLY A 365 -8.78 -30.56 -24.92
CA GLY A 365 -7.46 -30.81 -25.52
C GLY A 365 -6.41 -29.73 -25.23
N GLU A 366 -6.59 -28.93 -24.19
CA GLU A 366 -5.54 -27.98 -23.75
C GLU A 366 -4.34 -28.73 -23.13
N SER A 367 -3.16 -28.56 -23.73
CA SER A 367 -1.91 -29.10 -23.17
C SER A 367 -1.27 -28.09 -22.22
N LYS A 368 -0.71 -28.59 -21.09
CA LYS A 368 0.05 -27.76 -20.14
C LYS A 368 1.34 -27.24 -20.79
N GLY A 369 1.59 -25.94 -20.77
CA GLY A 369 2.84 -25.31 -21.22
C GLY A 369 2.71 -23.81 -21.50
N ASN A 370 3.77 -23.03 -21.19
CA ASN A 370 3.79 -21.56 -21.14
C ASN A 370 4.45 -20.89 -22.38
N SER A 371 4.27 -21.39 -23.61
CA SER A 371 4.82 -20.71 -24.77
C SER A 371 3.84 -19.70 -25.37
N VAL A 372 4.34 -18.54 -25.82
CA VAL A 372 3.55 -17.48 -26.46
C VAL A 372 2.73 -18.01 -27.64
N ARG A 373 3.31 -18.88 -28.48
CA ARG A 373 2.61 -19.50 -29.65
C ARG A 373 1.40 -20.33 -29.21
N ARG A 374 1.51 -21.04 -28.07
CA ARG A 374 0.39 -21.86 -27.57
C ARG A 374 -0.72 -20.97 -27.02
N TYR A 375 -0.36 -19.86 -26.35
CA TYR A 375 -1.30 -18.88 -25.90
C TYR A 375 -2.09 -18.28 -27.07
N GLN A 376 -1.41 -17.83 -28.11
CA GLN A 376 -2.05 -17.27 -29.31
C GLN A 376 -2.97 -18.28 -30.02
N ALA A 377 -2.52 -19.53 -30.18
CA ALA A 377 -3.35 -20.57 -30.75
C ALA A 377 -4.59 -20.89 -29.90
N ARG A 378 -4.47 -20.82 -28.58
CA ARG A 378 -5.58 -20.98 -27.63
C ARG A 378 -6.60 -19.85 -27.78
N GLU A 379 -6.13 -18.60 -27.78
CA GLU A 379 -7.01 -17.42 -27.92
C GLU A 379 -7.75 -17.45 -29.27
N GLN A 380 -7.09 -17.88 -30.34
CA GLN A 380 -7.73 -18.04 -31.65
C GLN A 380 -8.81 -19.13 -31.64
N ARG A 381 -8.56 -20.26 -30.98
CA ARG A 381 -9.57 -21.33 -30.81
C ARG A 381 -10.75 -20.84 -29.94
N LEU A 382 -10.48 -20.10 -28.89
CA LEU A 382 -11.50 -19.54 -28.02
C LEU A 382 -12.37 -18.52 -28.78
N LEU A 383 -11.77 -17.61 -29.55
CA LEU A 383 -12.47 -16.66 -30.40
C LEU A 383 -13.37 -17.37 -31.41
N THR A 384 -12.86 -18.39 -32.11
CA THR A 384 -13.64 -19.20 -33.06
C THR A 384 -14.87 -19.82 -32.37
N ARG A 385 -14.71 -20.35 -31.17
CA ARG A 385 -15.80 -20.96 -30.39
C ARG A 385 -16.81 -19.94 -29.92
N ARG A 386 -16.36 -18.75 -29.50
CA ARG A 386 -17.20 -17.63 -29.14
C ARG A 386 -18.03 -17.10 -30.34
N LEU A 387 -17.43 -17.01 -31.51
CA LEU A 387 -18.15 -16.61 -32.75
C LEU A 387 -19.24 -17.62 -33.11
N GLN A 388 -18.96 -18.92 -33.04
CA GLN A 388 -19.98 -19.97 -33.23
C GLN A 388 -21.14 -19.84 -32.22
N ALA A 389 -20.80 -19.54 -30.97
CA ALA A 389 -21.83 -19.33 -29.93
C ALA A 389 -22.69 -18.09 -30.22
N VAL A 390 -22.10 -17.00 -30.71
CA VAL A 390 -22.85 -15.79 -31.09
C VAL A 390 -23.76 -16.08 -32.29
N ASP A 391 -23.31 -16.80 -33.29
CA ASP A 391 -24.13 -17.22 -34.43
C ASP A 391 -25.32 -18.10 -34.01
N GLU A 392 -25.11 -19.01 -33.06
CA GLU A 392 -26.16 -19.83 -32.47
C GLU A 392 -27.17 -19.00 -31.68
N ILE A 393 -26.69 -17.99 -30.93
CA ILE A 393 -27.56 -17.07 -30.21
C ILE A 393 -28.36 -16.21 -31.17
N LEU A 394 -27.75 -15.67 -32.21
CA LEU A 394 -28.43 -14.89 -33.23
C LEU A 394 -29.53 -15.70 -33.95
N ALA A 395 -29.25 -16.96 -34.29
CA ALA A 395 -30.19 -17.86 -34.92
C ALA A 395 -31.37 -18.21 -34.00
N GLY A 396 -31.13 -18.42 -32.72
CA GLY A 396 -32.14 -18.87 -31.75
C GLY A 396 -32.90 -17.74 -31.05
N CYS A 397 -32.26 -16.60 -30.79
CA CYS A 397 -32.75 -15.52 -29.93
C CYS A 397 -32.64 -14.13 -30.61
N GLY A 398 -32.05 -14.00 -31.78
CA GLY A 398 -31.85 -12.74 -32.48
C GLY A 398 -30.93 -11.75 -31.77
N ALA A 399 -30.98 -10.48 -32.16
CA ALA A 399 -30.17 -9.41 -31.54
C ALA A 399 -30.46 -9.24 -30.04
N ALA A 400 -31.66 -9.49 -29.57
CA ALA A 400 -32.02 -9.45 -28.16
C ALA A 400 -31.26 -10.50 -27.34
N GLY A 401 -30.95 -11.67 -27.91
CA GLY A 401 -30.13 -12.68 -27.29
C GLY A 401 -28.67 -12.24 -27.10
N VAL A 402 -28.14 -11.48 -28.06
CA VAL A 402 -26.77 -10.91 -27.93
C VAL A 402 -26.73 -9.81 -26.85
N GLN A 403 -27.80 -9.01 -26.73
CA GLN A 403 -27.89 -8.03 -25.63
C GLN A 403 -27.94 -8.74 -24.28
N GLN A 404 -28.78 -9.79 -24.15
CA GLN A 404 -28.85 -10.59 -22.93
C GLN A 404 -27.50 -11.25 -22.59
N LEU A 405 -26.76 -11.75 -23.60
CA LEU A 405 -25.40 -12.28 -23.38
C LEU A 405 -24.47 -11.21 -22.78
N ALA A 406 -24.52 -9.97 -23.29
CA ALA A 406 -23.70 -8.87 -22.80
C ALA A 406 -24.04 -8.48 -21.34
N GLU A 407 -25.32 -8.59 -20.97
CA GLU A 407 -25.80 -8.32 -19.60
C GLU A 407 -25.38 -9.42 -18.61
N ASP A 408 -25.54 -10.69 -19.00
CA ASP A 408 -25.35 -11.86 -18.13
C ASP A 408 -23.88 -12.31 -18.04
N ALA A 409 -23.04 -12.00 -19.04
CA ALA A 409 -21.65 -12.44 -19.09
C ALA A 409 -20.83 -11.99 -17.90
N ALA A 410 -19.96 -12.90 -17.40
CA ALA A 410 -18.98 -12.59 -16.35
C ALA A 410 -17.87 -11.67 -16.86
N SER A 411 -17.52 -11.76 -18.18
CA SER A 411 -16.59 -10.86 -18.86
C SER A 411 -17.28 -10.13 -20.01
N PRO A 412 -17.93 -8.98 -19.74
CA PRO A 412 -18.54 -8.16 -20.79
C PRO A 412 -17.54 -7.71 -21.85
N ARG A 413 -16.28 -7.50 -21.47
CA ARG A 413 -15.18 -7.15 -22.37
C ARG A 413 -14.96 -8.22 -23.47
N ASP A 414 -15.01 -9.49 -23.10
CA ASP A 414 -14.85 -10.59 -24.06
C ASP A 414 -16.03 -10.72 -25.02
N VAL A 415 -17.23 -10.34 -24.57
CA VAL A 415 -18.38 -10.21 -25.45
C VAL A 415 -18.12 -9.11 -26.48
N GLY A 416 -17.75 -7.90 -26.04
CA GLY A 416 -17.42 -6.79 -26.93
C GLY A 416 -16.33 -7.16 -27.95
N HIS A 417 -15.24 -7.75 -27.49
CA HIS A 417 -14.17 -8.22 -28.38
C HIS A 417 -14.70 -9.19 -29.46
N THR A 418 -15.50 -10.17 -29.08
CA THR A 418 -16.04 -11.17 -30.01
C THR A 418 -16.96 -10.52 -31.04
N LEU A 419 -17.81 -9.58 -30.62
CA LEU A 419 -18.78 -8.90 -31.48
C LEU A 419 -18.12 -8.10 -32.61
N ALA A 420 -16.90 -7.61 -32.45
CA ALA A 420 -16.14 -6.91 -33.48
C ALA A 420 -15.84 -7.79 -34.72
N PHE A 421 -15.82 -9.12 -34.55
CA PHE A 421 -15.49 -10.08 -35.59
C PHE A 421 -16.72 -10.82 -36.15
N VAL A 422 -17.92 -10.49 -35.67
CA VAL A 422 -19.16 -11.08 -36.16
C VAL A 422 -19.43 -10.61 -37.59
N SER A 423 -19.62 -11.57 -38.49
CA SER A 423 -19.92 -11.32 -39.90
C SER A 423 -21.39 -11.55 -40.28
N ASN A 424 -22.22 -11.90 -39.28
CA ASN A 424 -23.64 -12.20 -39.50
C ASN A 424 -24.44 -10.93 -39.77
N GLU A 425 -25.19 -10.88 -40.86
CA GLU A 425 -25.97 -9.74 -41.28
C GLU A 425 -27.10 -9.37 -40.28
N ALA A 426 -27.52 -10.31 -39.44
CA ALA A 426 -28.49 -10.07 -38.38
C ALA A 426 -27.90 -9.22 -37.22
N PHE A 427 -26.59 -9.00 -37.19
CA PHE A 427 -25.91 -8.19 -36.17
C PHE A 427 -25.36 -6.90 -36.79
N ARG A 428 -25.79 -5.75 -36.26
CA ARG A 428 -25.28 -4.43 -36.63
C ARG A 428 -24.67 -3.73 -35.43
N VAL A 429 -23.40 -3.43 -35.51
CA VAL A 429 -22.59 -2.80 -34.45
C VAL A 429 -23.22 -1.51 -33.95
N VAL A 430 -23.63 -0.62 -34.84
CA VAL A 430 -24.21 0.68 -34.48
C VAL A 430 -25.50 0.51 -33.68
N ASP A 431 -26.39 -0.40 -34.14
CA ASP A 431 -27.67 -0.67 -33.46
C ASP A 431 -27.44 -1.28 -32.06
N PHE A 432 -26.46 -2.19 -31.96
CA PHE A 432 -26.08 -2.77 -30.67
C PHE A 432 -25.50 -1.72 -29.70
N VAL A 433 -24.54 -0.93 -30.15
CA VAL A 433 -23.94 0.12 -29.31
C VAL A 433 -24.99 1.11 -28.82
N THR A 434 -25.86 1.60 -29.70
CA THR A 434 -26.95 2.53 -29.33
C THR A 434 -27.95 1.94 -28.32
N ALA A 435 -28.11 0.61 -28.29
CA ALA A 435 -29.00 -0.07 -27.33
C ALA A 435 -28.35 -0.25 -25.94
N VAL A 436 -27.01 -0.46 -25.89
CA VAL A 436 -26.35 -0.95 -24.64
C VAL A 436 -25.43 0.07 -23.97
N TYR A 437 -25.02 1.17 -24.62
CA TYR A 437 -23.98 2.07 -24.06
C TYR A 437 -24.36 2.70 -22.71
N ARG A 438 -25.63 2.88 -22.41
CA ARG A 438 -26.13 3.41 -21.13
C ARG A 438 -26.29 2.36 -20.04
N TRP A 439 -26.06 1.10 -20.32
CA TRP A 439 -26.18 0.04 -19.33
C TRP A 439 -25.03 0.10 -18.31
N PRO A 440 -25.20 -0.46 -17.10
CA PRO A 440 -24.14 -0.49 -16.10
C PRO A 440 -22.83 -1.13 -16.60
N LYS A 441 -22.94 -2.17 -17.45
CA LYS A 441 -21.80 -2.83 -18.11
C LYS A 441 -21.49 -2.28 -19.51
N GLY A 442 -22.22 -1.27 -19.96
CA GLY A 442 -22.14 -0.74 -21.33
C GLY A 442 -20.74 -0.29 -21.71
N LYS A 443 -20.05 0.43 -20.83
CA LYS A 443 -18.66 0.86 -21.03
C LYS A 443 -17.73 -0.32 -21.33
N GLU A 444 -17.81 -1.39 -20.55
CA GLU A 444 -16.92 -2.54 -20.69
C GLU A 444 -17.10 -3.29 -22.01
N VAL A 445 -18.35 -3.45 -22.44
CA VAL A 445 -18.70 -4.12 -23.72
C VAL A 445 -18.32 -3.25 -24.90
N VAL A 446 -18.76 -2.00 -24.89
CA VAL A 446 -18.65 -1.08 -26.04
C VAL A 446 -17.20 -0.67 -26.28
N SER A 447 -16.46 -0.34 -25.22
CA SER A 447 -15.06 0.04 -25.36
C SER A 447 -14.24 -1.05 -26.06
N LEU A 448 -14.36 -2.31 -25.63
CA LEU A 448 -13.58 -3.36 -26.29
C LEU A 448 -14.13 -3.75 -27.67
N LEU A 449 -15.43 -3.61 -27.89
CA LEU A 449 -16.01 -3.75 -29.23
C LEU A 449 -15.41 -2.73 -30.20
N LEU A 450 -15.49 -1.44 -29.89
CA LEU A 450 -14.97 -0.36 -30.74
C LEU A 450 -13.46 -0.49 -30.97
N LYS A 451 -12.68 -0.68 -29.90
CA LYS A 451 -11.23 -0.90 -29.99
C LYS A 451 -10.86 -2.07 -30.90
N SER A 452 -11.66 -3.13 -30.95
CA SER A 452 -11.37 -4.33 -31.74
C SER A 452 -11.79 -4.19 -33.21
N LEU A 453 -12.55 -3.15 -33.59
CA LEU A 453 -12.96 -2.93 -34.97
C LEU A 453 -11.83 -2.53 -35.93
N GLN A 454 -10.74 -1.96 -35.38
CA GLN A 454 -9.56 -1.54 -36.18
C GLN A 454 -9.95 -0.65 -37.39
N GLU A 455 -9.70 -1.11 -38.60
CA GLU A 455 -10.00 -0.38 -39.86
C GLU A 455 -11.50 -0.08 -40.04
N LYS A 456 -12.40 -0.83 -39.39
CA LYS A 456 -13.85 -0.61 -39.45
C LYS A 456 -14.32 0.47 -38.45
N LEU A 457 -13.46 0.97 -37.57
CA LEU A 457 -13.80 1.94 -36.53
C LEU A 457 -14.26 3.30 -37.10
N PRO A 458 -13.56 3.95 -38.06
CA PRO A 458 -13.96 5.28 -38.51
C PRO A 458 -15.40 5.39 -39.05
N PRO A 459 -15.87 4.50 -39.94
CA PRO A 459 -17.26 4.57 -40.41
C PRO A 459 -18.28 4.28 -39.30
N VAL A 460 -17.94 3.47 -38.29
CA VAL A 460 -18.80 3.20 -37.15
C VAL A 460 -18.90 4.43 -36.25
N LEU A 461 -17.80 5.11 -35.96
CA LEU A 461 -17.79 6.36 -35.18
C LEU A 461 -18.61 7.44 -35.87
N GLN A 462 -18.50 7.59 -37.20
CA GLN A 462 -19.31 8.56 -37.95
C GLN A 462 -20.81 8.22 -37.85
N ALA A 463 -21.20 6.96 -38.01
CA ALA A 463 -22.58 6.55 -37.89
C ALA A 463 -23.14 6.69 -36.47
N LEU A 464 -22.31 6.56 -35.45
CA LEU A 464 -22.69 6.82 -34.06
C LEU A 464 -22.85 8.31 -33.79
N HIS A 465 -21.99 9.16 -34.35
CA HIS A 465 -22.11 10.61 -34.28
C HIS A 465 -23.44 11.09 -34.84
N ASP A 466 -23.85 10.54 -35.98
CA ASP A 466 -25.11 10.92 -36.66
C ASP A 466 -26.36 10.47 -35.85
N ARG A 467 -26.24 9.50 -34.96
CA ARG A 467 -27.38 8.90 -34.24
C ARG A 467 -27.50 9.30 -32.76
N LEU A 468 -26.37 9.65 -32.13
CA LEU A 468 -26.34 9.90 -30.68
C LEU A 468 -26.34 11.42 -30.39
N PRO A 469 -26.91 11.83 -29.25
CA PRO A 469 -26.70 13.17 -28.74
C PRO A 469 -25.21 13.43 -28.55
N GLU A 470 -24.76 14.64 -28.83
CA GLU A 470 -23.34 15.05 -28.81
C GLU A 470 -22.62 14.69 -27.49
N ASN A 471 -23.26 14.92 -26.34
CA ASN A 471 -22.70 14.56 -25.03
C ASN A 471 -22.53 13.04 -24.83
N ASP A 472 -23.45 12.23 -25.33
CA ASP A 472 -23.39 10.79 -25.26
C ASP A 472 -22.29 10.25 -26.19
N PHE A 473 -22.19 10.86 -27.38
CA PHE A 473 -21.14 10.51 -28.32
C PHE A 473 -19.75 10.82 -27.78
N VAL A 474 -19.52 12.00 -27.19
CA VAL A 474 -18.26 12.32 -26.52
C VAL A 474 -17.95 11.34 -25.39
N THR A 475 -18.96 10.92 -24.62
CA THR A 475 -18.78 9.91 -23.58
C THR A 475 -18.26 8.59 -24.15
N LEU A 476 -18.72 8.16 -25.31
CA LEU A 476 -18.20 6.98 -25.99
C LEU A 476 -16.75 7.17 -26.45
N LEU A 477 -16.42 8.33 -27.00
CA LEU A 477 -15.05 8.65 -27.42
C LEU A 477 -14.06 8.63 -26.24
N LEU A 478 -14.50 9.06 -25.04
CA LEU A 478 -13.71 9.02 -23.81
C LEU A 478 -13.40 7.60 -23.30
N TRP A 479 -14.08 6.59 -23.82
CA TRP A 479 -13.81 5.19 -23.51
C TRP A 479 -12.73 4.58 -24.40
N GLU A 480 -12.41 5.26 -25.51
CA GLU A 480 -11.45 4.78 -26.50
C GLU A 480 -10.03 5.33 -26.22
N PRO A 481 -8.99 4.66 -26.71
CA PRO A 481 -7.63 5.17 -26.63
C PRO A 481 -7.51 6.55 -27.30
N CYS A 482 -6.63 7.39 -26.76
CA CYS A 482 -6.34 8.72 -27.29
C CYS A 482 -5.51 8.62 -28.60
N GLU A 483 -6.15 8.20 -29.68
CA GLU A 483 -5.55 8.00 -31.00
C GLU A 483 -6.11 8.96 -32.05
N PRO A 484 -5.36 9.25 -33.14
CA PRO A 484 -5.81 10.18 -34.17
C PRO A 484 -7.18 9.87 -34.78
N VAL A 485 -7.53 8.59 -34.89
CA VAL A 485 -8.84 8.15 -35.38
C VAL A 485 -10.00 8.60 -34.48
N VAL A 486 -9.75 8.69 -33.18
CA VAL A 486 -10.75 9.09 -32.18
C VAL A 486 -10.82 10.60 -32.05
N TRP A 487 -9.69 11.28 -31.79
CA TRP A 487 -9.74 12.72 -31.55
C TRP A 487 -10.10 13.55 -32.80
N ARG A 488 -9.77 13.10 -34.03
CA ARG A 488 -10.22 13.80 -35.26
C ARG A 488 -11.74 13.84 -35.38
N VAL A 489 -12.39 12.78 -34.92
CA VAL A 489 -13.87 12.76 -34.88
C VAL A 489 -14.38 13.62 -33.71
N ALA A 490 -13.70 13.64 -32.58
CA ALA A 490 -14.02 14.56 -31.48
C ALA A 490 -13.86 16.04 -31.87
N GLU A 491 -12.92 16.35 -32.76
CA GLU A 491 -12.64 17.72 -33.28
C GLU A 491 -13.61 18.16 -34.38
N CYS A 492 -14.65 17.39 -34.72
CA CYS A 492 -15.66 17.76 -35.69
C CYS A 492 -16.54 18.93 -35.22
N SER A 493 -16.70 19.13 -33.91
CA SER A 493 -17.38 20.30 -33.34
C SER A 493 -16.54 20.90 -32.20
N GLU A 494 -16.69 22.20 -31.98
CA GLU A 494 -16.00 22.89 -30.89
C GLU A 494 -16.41 22.37 -29.51
N VAL A 495 -17.70 22.07 -29.33
CA VAL A 495 -18.27 21.52 -28.08
C VAL A 495 -17.74 20.13 -27.79
N CYS A 496 -17.73 19.22 -28.79
CA CYS A 496 -17.17 17.90 -28.67
C CYS A 496 -15.67 17.94 -28.35
N SER A 497 -14.92 18.78 -29.08
CA SER A 497 -13.48 18.95 -28.89
C SER A 497 -13.14 19.44 -27.48
N ASP A 498 -13.82 20.48 -27.02
CA ASP A 498 -13.60 21.06 -25.69
C ASP A 498 -13.92 20.04 -24.59
N THR A 499 -15.05 19.38 -24.68
CA THR A 499 -15.46 18.34 -23.71
C THR A 499 -14.51 17.15 -23.74
N TYR A 500 -14.07 16.70 -24.91
CA TYR A 500 -13.15 15.57 -25.04
C TYR A 500 -11.81 15.86 -24.37
N TRP A 501 -11.13 16.96 -24.74
CA TRP A 501 -9.81 17.28 -24.21
C TRP A 501 -9.80 17.66 -22.73
N LYS A 502 -10.91 18.15 -22.20
CA LYS A 502 -11.08 18.38 -20.76
C LYS A 502 -11.23 17.11 -19.93
N ASN A 503 -11.67 16.01 -20.53
CA ASN A 503 -12.04 14.79 -19.78
C ASN A 503 -11.28 13.53 -20.23
N VAL A 504 -10.56 13.53 -21.37
CA VAL A 504 -9.83 12.35 -21.82
C VAL A 504 -8.73 11.98 -20.82
N GLU A 505 -8.64 10.68 -20.49
CA GLU A 505 -7.51 10.11 -19.74
C GLU A 505 -6.56 9.47 -20.75
N PRO A 506 -5.52 10.17 -21.18
CA PRO A 506 -4.60 9.67 -22.17
C PRO A 506 -3.76 8.54 -21.55
N SER A 507 -4.02 7.32 -21.98
CA SER A 507 -3.08 6.22 -21.79
C SER A 507 -1.88 6.39 -22.74
N VAL A 508 -0.92 5.48 -22.70
CA VAL A 508 0.31 5.55 -23.52
C VAL A 508 0.00 5.94 -24.98
N VAL A 509 0.44 7.13 -25.36
CA VAL A 509 0.33 7.67 -26.72
C VAL A 509 1.58 7.28 -27.51
N SER A 510 1.47 7.00 -28.82
CA SER A 510 2.65 6.71 -29.65
C SER A 510 3.56 7.94 -29.76
N ASP A 511 4.86 7.72 -29.93
CA ASP A 511 5.84 8.80 -30.00
C ASP A 511 5.51 9.83 -31.09
N GLU A 512 5.01 9.36 -32.23
CA GLU A 512 4.58 10.20 -33.37
C GLU A 512 3.44 11.17 -33.00
N ASN A 513 2.59 10.79 -32.06
CA ASN A 513 1.41 11.57 -31.67
C ASN A 513 1.59 12.32 -30.34
N ALA A 514 2.67 12.07 -29.61
CA ALA A 514 2.88 12.59 -28.27
C ALA A 514 2.87 14.12 -28.21
N GLU A 515 3.62 14.79 -29.06
CA GLU A 515 3.63 16.25 -29.12
C GLU A 515 2.25 16.83 -29.40
N ALA A 516 1.53 16.24 -30.36
CA ALA A 516 0.18 16.70 -30.72
C ALA A 516 -0.82 16.57 -29.56
N VAL A 517 -0.74 15.50 -28.79
CA VAL A 517 -1.59 15.28 -27.60
C VAL A 517 -1.19 16.21 -26.47
N VAL A 518 0.10 16.33 -26.17
CA VAL A 518 0.62 17.24 -25.14
C VAL A 518 0.15 18.70 -25.39
N ARG A 519 0.30 19.20 -26.62
CA ARG A 519 -0.14 20.58 -26.96
C ARG A 519 -1.66 20.76 -26.76
N ARG A 520 -2.47 19.77 -27.09
CA ARG A 520 -3.95 19.83 -26.92
C ARG A 520 -4.34 19.80 -25.44
N LEU A 521 -3.74 18.93 -24.65
CA LEU A 521 -3.99 18.87 -23.21
C LEU A 521 -3.54 20.15 -22.50
N MET A 522 -2.38 20.70 -22.88
CA MET A 522 -1.93 22.00 -22.38
C MET A 522 -2.93 23.11 -22.74
N LYS A 523 -3.44 23.14 -23.96
CA LYS A 523 -4.47 24.10 -24.40
C LYS A 523 -5.77 23.91 -23.60
N ALA A 524 -6.13 22.70 -23.25
CA ALA A 524 -7.29 22.39 -22.41
C ALA A 524 -7.07 22.69 -20.91
N GLY A 525 -5.89 23.22 -20.52
CA GLY A 525 -5.58 23.54 -19.12
C GLY A 525 -5.21 22.30 -18.25
N ARG A 526 -4.79 21.21 -18.87
CA ARG A 526 -4.46 19.92 -18.21
C ARG A 526 -3.00 19.54 -18.37
N PRO A 527 -2.05 20.34 -17.87
CA PRO A 527 -0.63 20.06 -18.06
C PRO A 527 -0.15 18.80 -17.31
N TRP A 528 -0.75 18.43 -16.19
CA TRP A 528 -0.41 17.21 -15.46
C TRP A 528 -0.81 15.96 -16.23
N ALA A 529 -1.99 15.93 -16.84
CA ALA A 529 -2.38 14.87 -17.76
C ALA A 529 -1.47 14.80 -18.98
N ALA A 530 -1.04 15.97 -19.52
CA ALA A 530 -0.07 16.04 -20.60
C ALA A 530 1.28 15.42 -20.20
N PHE A 531 1.77 15.73 -19.00
CA PHE A 531 3.01 15.16 -18.45
C PHE A 531 2.91 13.63 -18.34
N GLY A 532 1.85 13.10 -17.76
CA GLY A 532 1.64 11.66 -17.59
C GLY A 532 1.66 10.87 -18.92
N THR A 533 1.41 11.52 -20.06
CA THR A 533 1.52 10.83 -21.37
C THR A 533 2.96 10.57 -21.81
N VAL A 534 3.93 11.32 -21.29
CA VAL A 534 5.33 11.34 -21.77
C VAL A 534 6.37 11.22 -20.65
N GLU A 535 5.96 11.07 -19.41
CA GLU A 535 6.81 11.16 -18.20
C GLU A 535 8.04 10.22 -18.22
N PHE A 536 7.95 9.06 -18.86
CA PHE A 536 9.07 8.10 -18.99
C PHE A 536 9.78 8.17 -20.34
N ARG A 537 9.47 9.14 -21.20
CA ARG A 537 9.97 9.26 -22.58
C ARG A 537 10.47 10.68 -22.87
N VAL A 538 11.54 11.04 -22.20
CA VAL A 538 12.09 12.41 -22.22
C VAL A 538 12.52 12.90 -23.62
N ASP A 539 12.81 11.97 -24.55
CA ASP A 539 13.29 12.27 -25.90
C ASP A 539 12.18 12.64 -26.89
N VAL A 540 10.91 12.47 -26.51
CA VAL A 540 9.76 12.60 -27.41
C VAL A 540 9.34 14.06 -27.64
N LEU A 541 9.66 14.95 -26.72
CA LEU A 541 9.36 16.39 -26.82
C LEU A 541 10.64 17.20 -26.97
N ASP A 542 10.55 18.32 -27.71
CA ASP A 542 11.63 19.29 -27.70
C ASP A 542 11.74 20.01 -26.33
N ILE A 543 12.93 20.52 -26.03
CA ILE A 543 13.22 21.13 -24.72
C ILE A 543 12.37 22.37 -24.43
N ARG A 544 12.02 23.16 -25.44
CA ARG A 544 11.16 24.33 -25.28
C ARG A 544 9.75 23.93 -24.89
N LEU A 545 9.25 22.84 -25.44
CA LEU A 545 7.93 22.30 -25.07
C LEU A 545 7.96 21.70 -23.66
N TRP A 546 9.05 20.99 -23.28
CA TRP A 546 9.23 20.57 -21.89
C TRP A 546 9.23 21.74 -20.92
N ALA A 547 9.96 22.81 -21.20
CA ALA A 547 10.00 23.99 -20.36
C ALA A 547 8.60 24.65 -20.23
N ALA A 548 7.87 24.77 -21.32
CA ALA A 548 6.51 25.30 -21.32
C ALA A 548 5.53 24.41 -20.51
N LEU A 549 5.65 23.08 -20.64
CA LEU A 549 4.85 22.14 -19.90
C LEU A 549 5.11 22.23 -18.39
N LEU A 550 6.37 22.19 -17.98
CA LEU A 550 6.78 22.35 -16.57
C LEU A 550 6.29 23.68 -15.99
N GLN A 551 6.39 24.76 -16.75
CA GLN A 551 5.92 26.07 -16.31
C GLN A 551 4.39 26.11 -16.08
N GLN A 552 3.59 25.46 -16.93
CA GLN A 552 2.15 25.33 -16.72
C GLN A 552 1.81 24.38 -15.56
N MET A 553 2.53 23.28 -15.41
CA MET A 553 2.37 22.36 -14.26
C MET A 553 2.55 23.08 -12.92
N ALA A 554 3.56 23.94 -12.82
CA ALA A 554 3.81 24.72 -11.60
C ALA A 554 2.68 25.70 -11.25
N GLN A 555 1.87 26.10 -12.21
CA GLN A 555 0.74 27.01 -12.02
C GLN A 555 -0.57 26.30 -11.68
N THR A 556 -0.63 24.98 -11.84
CA THR A 556 -1.81 24.15 -11.66
C THR A 556 -1.56 23.06 -10.61
N LYS A 557 -2.63 22.49 -10.11
CA LYS A 557 -2.52 21.31 -9.23
C LYS A 557 -2.77 20.04 -10.04
N PRO A 558 -2.10 18.92 -9.69
CA PRO A 558 -2.43 17.63 -10.29
C PRO A 558 -3.89 17.28 -10.00
N GLU A 559 -4.57 16.69 -10.98
CA GLU A 559 -5.96 16.25 -10.87
C GLU A 559 -6.09 15.15 -9.83
N HIS A 560 -5.11 14.25 -9.78
CA HIS A 560 -5.00 13.21 -8.76
C HIS A 560 -3.62 13.21 -8.11
N PRO A 561 -3.51 13.10 -6.77
CA PRO A 561 -2.22 13.06 -6.07
C PRO A 561 -1.30 11.89 -6.48
N SER A 562 -1.86 10.81 -7.02
CA SER A 562 -1.13 9.64 -7.52
C SER A 562 -0.50 9.85 -8.90
N GLU A 563 -0.79 10.96 -9.58
CA GLU A 563 -0.25 11.29 -10.90
C GLU A 563 1.13 11.95 -10.82
N VAL A 564 1.62 12.25 -9.63
CA VAL A 564 2.93 12.90 -9.45
C VAL A 564 3.99 11.83 -9.26
N ASP A 565 4.74 11.52 -10.31
CA ASP A 565 5.98 10.74 -10.20
C ASP A 565 7.18 11.68 -10.07
N ASP A 566 7.66 11.85 -8.84
CA ASP A 566 8.83 12.68 -8.54
C ASP A 566 10.08 12.25 -9.30
N GLU A 567 10.24 10.94 -9.59
CA GLU A 567 11.41 10.43 -10.32
C GLU A 567 11.33 10.75 -11.80
N ALA A 568 10.13 10.70 -12.38
CA ALA A 568 9.90 11.13 -13.75
C ALA A 568 10.22 12.64 -13.93
N ILE A 569 9.77 13.49 -13.01
CA ILE A 569 10.09 14.93 -13.01
C ILE A 569 11.61 15.13 -12.97
N ARG A 570 12.33 14.44 -12.07
CA ARG A 570 13.81 14.51 -12.00
C ARG A 570 14.46 14.02 -13.29
N GLY A 571 13.87 13.01 -13.94
CA GLY A 571 14.32 12.54 -15.25
C GLY A 571 14.28 13.61 -16.32
N VAL A 572 13.19 14.39 -16.36
CA VAL A 572 13.04 15.53 -17.29
C VAL A 572 14.05 16.63 -16.97
N PHE A 573 14.27 16.97 -15.70
CA PHE A 573 15.25 17.98 -15.30
C PHE A 573 16.67 17.64 -15.71
N LYS A 574 17.10 16.36 -15.69
CA LYS A 574 18.42 15.97 -16.20
C LYS A 574 18.63 16.37 -17.66
N VAL A 575 17.58 16.29 -18.49
CA VAL A 575 17.65 16.66 -19.91
C VAL A 575 17.54 18.18 -20.09
N VAL A 576 16.68 18.83 -19.32
CA VAL A 576 16.51 20.30 -19.29
C VAL A 576 17.81 20.98 -18.90
N ASP A 577 18.47 20.54 -17.83
CA ASP A 577 19.70 21.12 -17.30
C ASP A 577 20.88 20.92 -18.26
N ALA A 578 20.95 19.74 -18.92
CA ALA A 578 22.00 19.46 -19.91
C ALA A 578 21.85 20.21 -21.24
N SER A 579 20.68 20.81 -21.50
CA SER A 579 20.38 21.45 -22.78
C SER A 579 20.93 22.88 -22.88
N SER A 580 21.47 23.23 -24.03
CA SER A 580 21.84 24.60 -24.42
C SER A 580 20.68 25.41 -25.01
N ALA A 581 19.50 24.84 -25.19
CA ALA A 581 18.34 25.50 -25.78
C ALA A 581 17.61 26.46 -24.81
N LEU A 582 17.91 26.38 -23.51
CA LEU A 582 17.40 27.27 -22.47
C LEU A 582 18.52 28.11 -21.88
N THR A 583 18.20 29.32 -21.50
CA THR A 583 19.14 30.19 -20.76
C THR A 583 19.26 29.73 -19.30
N ASP A 584 20.36 30.14 -18.65
CA ASP A 584 20.55 29.79 -17.22
C ASP A 584 19.44 30.36 -16.34
N GLU A 585 18.94 31.59 -16.65
CA GLU A 585 17.81 32.19 -15.93
C GLU A 585 16.51 31.35 -16.09
N GLU A 586 16.24 30.81 -17.29
CA GLU A 586 15.09 29.93 -17.50
C GLU A 586 15.21 28.65 -16.66
N LYS A 587 16.41 28.07 -16.58
CA LYS A 587 16.68 26.89 -15.77
C LYS A 587 16.56 27.16 -14.27
N VAL A 588 17.15 28.24 -13.79
CA VAL A 588 17.00 28.71 -12.39
C VAL A 588 15.53 28.84 -12.00
N ARG A 589 14.73 29.47 -12.88
CA ARG A 589 13.30 29.63 -12.63
C ARG A 589 12.56 28.29 -12.56
N LEU A 590 12.85 27.33 -13.45
CA LEU A 590 12.24 26.01 -13.45
C LEU A 590 12.67 25.21 -12.21
N GLU A 591 13.95 25.18 -11.88
CA GLU A 591 14.45 24.50 -10.67
C GLU A 591 13.81 25.06 -9.40
N PHE A 592 13.62 26.38 -9.31
CA PHE A 592 12.93 26.99 -8.17
C PHE A 592 11.47 26.56 -8.07
N LEU A 593 10.74 26.50 -9.20
CA LEU A 593 9.34 26.05 -9.21
C LEU A 593 9.17 24.60 -8.77
N PHE A 594 10.17 23.75 -8.99
CA PHE A 594 10.14 22.32 -8.65
C PHE A 594 11.10 21.93 -7.52
N VAL A 595 11.60 22.91 -6.77
CA VAL A 595 12.60 22.66 -5.71
C VAL A 595 12.14 21.68 -4.64
N GLU A 596 10.82 21.61 -4.37
CA GLU A 596 10.25 20.66 -3.42
C GLU A 596 10.40 19.20 -3.90
N VAL A 597 10.30 18.97 -5.21
CA VAL A 597 10.47 17.65 -5.82
C VAL A 597 11.95 17.31 -6.00
N LEU A 598 12.74 18.29 -6.43
CA LEU A 598 14.17 18.09 -6.72
C LEU A 598 15.00 17.96 -5.45
N GLY A 599 14.69 18.73 -4.41
CA GLY A 599 15.49 18.85 -3.18
C GLY A 599 15.32 17.73 -2.14
N VAL A 600 14.36 16.85 -2.27
CA VAL A 600 13.94 15.92 -1.18
C VAL A 600 14.78 14.64 -1.07
N ARG A 601 15.45 14.16 -2.11
CA ARG A 601 16.26 12.93 -2.04
C ARG A 601 17.75 13.22 -2.05
N PHE A 602 18.41 12.88 -0.93
CA PHE A 602 19.86 12.80 -0.81
C PHE A 602 20.38 11.55 -1.52
N VAL A 603 20.96 11.72 -2.70
CA VAL A 603 21.79 10.67 -3.31
C VAL A 603 23.09 11.35 -3.78
N GLY A 604 24.11 11.35 -2.91
CA GLY A 604 25.45 11.81 -3.26
C GLY A 604 25.70 13.31 -3.04
N ASP A 605 26.88 13.74 -3.42
CA ASP A 605 27.40 15.11 -3.25
C ASP A 605 27.06 16.05 -4.42
N VAL A 606 26.28 15.58 -5.40
CA VAL A 606 25.89 16.36 -6.59
C VAL A 606 24.62 17.16 -6.30
N SER A 607 24.62 18.43 -6.67
CA SER A 607 23.42 19.28 -6.54
C SER A 607 22.29 18.77 -7.44
N ALA A 608 21.10 18.70 -6.89
CA ALA A 608 19.88 18.39 -7.65
C ALA A 608 19.27 19.62 -8.35
N ILE A 609 19.82 20.80 -8.09
CA ILE A 609 19.39 22.11 -8.61
C ILE A 609 20.63 22.95 -9.01
N PRO A 610 21.45 22.48 -9.97
CA PRO A 610 22.77 23.04 -10.22
C PRO A 610 22.75 24.53 -10.59
N TYR A 611 21.78 24.98 -11.36
CA TYR A 611 21.68 26.36 -11.79
C TYR A 611 21.18 27.27 -10.66
N LEU A 612 20.18 26.86 -9.92
CA LEU A 612 19.66 27.60 -8.76
C LEU A 612 20.71 27.64 -7.62
N ASP A 613 21.42 26.53 -7.40
CA ASP A 613 22.48 26.43 -6.40
C ASP A 613 23.64 27.39 -6.74
N HIS A 614 24.05 27.48 -8.02
CA HIS A 614 25.00 28.46 -8.50
C HIS A 614 24.49 29.87 -8.31
N TYR A 615 23.25 30.16 -8.73
CA TYR A 615 22.65 31.46 -8.62
C TYR A 615 22.55 31.95 -7.16
N VAL A 616 22.17 31.11 -6.22
CA VAL A 616 22.15 31.45 -4.78
C VAL A 616 23.57 31.71 -4.25
N SER A 617 24.60 31.00 -4.75
CA SER A 617 25.98 31.21 -4.33
C SER A 617 26.54 32.59 -4.73
N GLU A 618 25.94 33.23 -5.71
CA GLU A 618 26.29 34.59 -6.15
C GLU A 618 25.33 35.66 -5.58
N HIS A 619 24.12 35.27 -5.16
CA HIS A 619 23.04 36.17 -4.75
C HIS A 619 22.62 35.90 -3.27
N PRO A 620 23.36 36.48 -2.28
CA PRO A 620 23.08 36.25 -0.85
C PRO A 620 21.68 36.68 -0.41
N GLU A 621 21.05 37.63 -1.13
CA GLU A 621 19.68 38.08 -0.86
C GLU A 621 18.63 36.98 -1.00
N LEU A 622 18.82 36.01 -1.89
CA LEU A 622 17.89 34.88 -2.05
C LEU A 622 17.98 33.89 -0.87
N PHE A 623 19.18 33.71 -0.34
CA PHE A 623 19.35 32.91 0.88
C PHE A 623 18.61 33.59 2.05
N VAL A 624 18.73 34.89 2.20
CA VAL A 624 18.02 35.66 3.24
C VAL A 624 16.52 35.64 3.01
N GLN A 625 16.07 35.74 1.77
CA GLN A 625 14.63 35.60 1.45
C GLN A 625 14.08 34.22 1.83
N ALA A 626 14.82 33.16 1.59
CA ALA A 626 14.43 31.81 2.03
C ALA A 626 14.33 31.72 3.56
N LEU A 627 15.23 32.37 4.31
CA LEU A 627 15.15 32.47 5.76
C LEU A 627 13.91 33.22 6.22
N GLN A 628 13.51 34.31 5.53
CA GLN A 628 12.30 35.06 5.86
C GLN A 628 11.01 34.18 5.70
N TRP A 629 10.97 33.39 4.66
CA TRP A 629 9.82 32.52 4.41
C TRP A 629 9.74 31.32 5.38
N GLN A 630 10.88 30.88 5.90
CA GLN A 630 10.92 29.67 6.73
C GLN A 630 10.88 29.97 8.23
N PHE A 631 11.51 31.04 8.69
CA PHE A 631 11.71 31.30 10.11
C PHE A 631 11.02 32.59 10.54
N ARG A 632 10.51 32.60 11.77
CA ARG A 632 9.96 33.80 12.40
C ARG A 632 11.07 34.79 12.76
N ARG A 633 10.70 36.04 12.92
CA ARG A 633 11.62 37.09 13.38
C ARG A 633 12.08 36.82 14.82
N GLU A 634 13.36 37.09 15.06
CA GLU A 634 13.98 36.92 16.40
C GLU A 634 13.49 37.97 17.43
N ASP A 635 13.07 39.13 16.95
CA ASP A 635 12.53 40.21 17.77
C ASP A 635 11.03 39.99 18.17
N GLY A 636 10.43 38.92 17.71
CA GLY A 636 9.05 38.55 18.01
C GLY A 636 7.97 39.40 17.37
N LYS A 637 8.35 40.35 16.50
CA LYS A 637 7.40 41.22 15.76
C LYS A 637 6.77 40.50 14.61
N GLU A 638 5.60 40.96 14.18
CA GLU A 638 4.98 40.51 12.93
C GLU A 638 5.74 40.98 11.72
N GLU A 639 5.56 40.30 10.59
CA GLU A 639 6.14 40.70 9.30
C GLU A 639 5.48 41.98 8.81
N ASP A 640 6.27 42.88 8.20
CA ASP A 640 5.76 44.12 7.64
C ASP A 640 4.74 43.92 6.50
N HIS A 641 4.88 42.77 5.77
CA HIS A 641 3.98 42.34 4.71
C HIS A 641 3.64 40.85 4.89
N PRO A 642 2.66 40.50 5.77
CA PRO A 642 2.29 39.13 6.00
C PRO A 642 1.66 38.53 4.75
N LEU A 643 2.17 37.35 4.34
CA LEU A 643 1.56 36.54 3.27
C LEU A 643 0.26 35.92 3.76
N GLY A 644 -0.67 35.67 2.83
CA GLY A 644 -1.85 34.85 3.17
C GLY A 644 -1.44 33.43 3.59
N GLU A 645 -2.23 32.81 4.47
CA GLU A 645 -1.90 31.50 5.08
C GLU A 645 -1.49 30.43 4.06
N ARG A 646 -2.20 30.35 2.93
CA ARG A 646 -1.92 29.41 1.84
C ARG A 646 -0.58 29.70 1.16
N GLU A 647 -0.30 30.96 0.90
CA GLU A 647 0.94 31.37 0.25
C GLU A 647 2.12 31.22 1.21
N GLN A 648 1.95 31.54 2.48
CA GLN A 648 2.95 31.35 3.51
C GLN A 648 3.35 29.88 3.63
N LYS A 649 2.38 28.95 3.59
CA LYS A 649 2.67 27.52 3.61
C LYS A 649 3.47 27.07 2.38
N ALA A 650 3.10 27.52 1.19
CA ALA A 650 3.82 27.19 -0.04
C ALA A 650 5.26 27.72 -0.02
N ARG A 651 5.46 28.99 0.38
CA ARG A 651 6.78 29.59 0.48
C ARG A 651 7.64 28.91 1.55
N TRP A 652 7.05 28.52 2.66
CA TRP A 652 7.73 27.75 3.70
C TRP A 652 8.24 26.39 3.17
N GLN A 653 7.44 25.66 2.41
CA GLN A 653 7.83 24.36 1.83
C GLN A 653 8.96 24.54 0.81
N GLN A 654 8.82 25.52 -0.10
CA GLN A 654 9.84 25.84 -1.10
C GLN A 654 11.17 26.26 -0.45
N SER A 655 11.15 27.15 0.54
CA SER A 655 12.37 27.59 1.23
C SER A 655 13.05 26.49 2.02
N TYR A 656 12.27 25.63 2.67
CA TYR A 656 12.81 24.44 3.36
C TYR A 656 13.52 23.51 2.38
N ALA A 657 12.90 23.21 1.25
CA ALA A 657 13.48 22.37 0.21
C ALA A 657 14.74 23.01 -0.39
N LEU A 658 14.70 24.32 -0.68
CA LEU A 658 15.83 25.08 -1.19
C LEU A 658 17.03 25.01 -0.24
N LEU A 659 16.85 25.42 1.02
CA LEU A 659 17.95 25.43 2.00
C LEU A 659 18.53 24.04 2.24
N LYS A 660 17.75 22.98 2.07
CA LYS A 660 18.21 21.59 2.11
C LYS A 660 18.93 21.15 0.84
N ALA A 661 18.55 21.67 -0.32
CA ALA A 661 19.11 21.27 -1.61
C ALA A 661 20.46 21.93 -1.90
N LEU A 662 20.74 23.12 -1.38
CA LEU A 662 21.99 23.85 -1.61
C LEU A 662 23.22 23.01 -1.26
N ARG A 663 24.20 22.98 -2.17
CA ARG A 663 25.47 22.24 -2.01
C ARG A 663 26.68 23.11 -2.34
N ARG A 664 26.52 24.05 -3.26
CA ARG A 664 27.58 24.89 -3.77
C ARG A 664 27.98 25.96 -2.75
N LEU A 665 29.24 25.99 -2.39
CA LEU A 665 29.78 27.06 -1.58
C LEU A 665 30.15 28.25 -2.44
N PRO A 666 29.83 29.50 -2.00
CA PRO A 666 30.31 30.68 -2.67
C PRO A 666 31.84 30.67 -2.83
N GLY A 667 32.31 31.04 -3.99
CA GLY A 667 33.75 31.09 -4.32
C GLY A 667 34.39 29.73 -4.65
N CYS A 668 33.61 28.63 -4.75
CA CYS A 668 34.20 27.33 -5.07
C CYS A 668 34.89 27.22 -6.44
N ASP A 669 34.64 28.17 -7.37
CA ASP A 669 35.27 28.25 -8.69
C ASP A 669 36.59 29.04 -8.69
N ALA A 670 36.91 29.70 -7.60
CA ALA A 670 38.16 30.44 -7.48
C ALA A 670 39.37 29.52 -7.55
N THR A 671 40.43 29.98 -8.19
CA THR A 671 41.62 29.18 -8.47
C THR A 671 42.52 28.97 -7.26
N THR A 672 42.53 29.95 -6.35
CA THR A 672 43.34 29.90 -5.15
C THR A 672 42.53 29.69 -3.86
N ALA A 673 43.11 29.14 -2.83
CA ALA A 673 42.47 28.92 -1.53
C ALA A 673 42.14 30.27 -0.84
N GLU A 674 43.00 31.28 -1.02
CA GLU A 674 42.81 32.62 -0.49
C GLU A 674 41.62 33.31 -1.13
N GLU A 675 41.47 33.21 -2.46
CA GLU A 675 40.32 33.76 -3.18
C GLU A 675 39.03 33.09 -2.79
N ARG A 676 39.03 31.75 -2.66
CA ARG A 676 37.89 30.99 -2.18
C ARG A 676 37.43 31.44 -0.79
N THR A 677 38.38 31.58 0.13
CA THR A 677 38.11 32.08 1.48
C THR A 677 37.54 33.49 1.46
N ALA A 678 38.15 34.41 0.70
CA ALA A 678 37.72 35.80 0.61
C ALA A 678 36.28 35.93 0.02
N GLN A 679 35.96 35.18 -1.04
CA GLN A 679 34.62 35.19 -1.64
C GLN A 679 33.58 34.60 -0.70
N LEU A 680 33.88 33.48 -0.03
CA LEU A 680 32.99 32.86 0.94
C LEU A 680 32.74 33.80 2.15
N GLU A 681 33.79 34.49 2.66
CA GLU A 681 33.62 35.46 3.73
C GLU A 681 32.78 36.66 3.29
N ALA A 682 33.01 37.21 2.09
CA ALA A 682 32.24 38.33 1.56
C ALA A 682 30.75 37.96 1.46
N TRP A 683 30.45 36.80 0.95
CA TRP A 683 29.06 36.31 0.87
C TRP A 683 28.42 36.11 2.26
N ILE A 684 29.12 35.49 3.21
CA ILE A 684 28.64 35.32 4.58
C ILE A 684 28.36 36.68 5.23
N ARG A 685 29.27 37.65 5.09
CA ARG A 685 29.07 39.03 5.61
C ARG A 685 27.84 39.69 5.00
N ALA A 686 27.62 39.53 3.69
CA ALA A 686 26.45 40.06 3.02
C ALA A 686 25.15 39.42 3.54
N VAL A 687 25.12 38.11 3.71
CA VAL A 687 23.98 37.40 4.32
C VAL A 687 23.74 37.90 5.75
N GLN A 688 24.78 37.99 6.55
CA GLN A 688 24.69 38.44 7.93
C GLN A 688 24.10 39.86 8.07
N VAL A 689 24.59 40.80 7.25
CA VAL A 689 24.11 42.20 7.25
C VAL A 689 22.62 42.26 6.86
N GLN A 690 22.24 41.53 5.80
CA GLN A 690 20.85 41.51 5.36
C GLN A 690 19.93 40.77 6.36
N ALA A 691 20.41 39.68 6.95
CA ALA A 691 19.66 38.92 7.96
C ALA A 691 19.44 39.69 9.26
N GLU A 692 20.38 40.58 9.64
CA GLU A 692 20.22 41.51 10.76
C GLU A 692 19.07 42.48 10.52
N VAL A 693 18.98 43.06 9.32
CA VAL A 693 17.91 44.00 8.93
C VAL A 693 16.53 43.33 9.09
N VAL A 694 16.42 42.05 8.75
CA VAL A 694 15.15 41.30 8.83
C VAL A 694 14.99 40.50 10.14
N SER A 695 15.82 40.77 11.15
CA SER A 695 15.82 40.12 12.47
C SER A 695 15.88 38.59 12.41
N ARG A 696 16.83 38.05 11.64
CA ARG A 696 17.07 36.61 11.47
C ARG A 696 18.57 36.26 11.50
N ARG A 697 19.36 37.06 12.18
CA ARG A 697 20.81 36.92 12.21
C ARG A 697 21.27 35.60 12.81
N TRP A 698 20.71 35.22 13.94
CA TRP A 698 21.01 34.01 14.67
C TRP A 698 20.74 32.76 13.83
N ILE A 699 19.56 32.68 13.20
CA ILE A 699 19.20 31.53 12.38
C ILE A 699 19.97 31.50 11.04
N ALA A 700 20.35 32.67 10.52
CA ALA A 700 21.20 32.79 9.34
C ALA A 700 22.56 32.13 9.59
N ASP A 701 23.21 32.41 10.73
CA ASP A 701 24.47 31.78 11.09
C ASP A 701 24.34 30.25 11.18
N ARG A 702 23.23 29.74 11.76
CA ARG A 702 22.96 28.30 11.82
C ARG A 702 22.81 27.69 10.43
N CYS A 703 22.04 28.30 9.53
CA CYS A 703 21.84 27.82 8.16
C CYS A 703 23.09 27.93 7.31
N ILE A 704 23.93 28.98 7.51
CA ILE A 704 25.27 29.06 6.91
C ILE A 704 26.11 27.86 7.38
N GLY A 705 26.11 27.54 8.67
CA GLY A 705 26.79 26.36 9.20
C GLY A 705 26.33 25.06 8.54
N ASN A 706 25.02 24.89 8.30
CA ASN A 706 24.51 23.74 7.56
C ASN A 706 25.07 23.66 6.13
N LEU A 707 25.20 24.80 5.43
CA LEU A 707 25.78 24.85 4.08
C LEU A 707 27.30 24.52 4.14
N LEU A 708 28.04 25.10 5.07
CA LEU A 708 29.49 24.80 5.27
C LEU A 708 29.76 23.32 5.55
N ALA A 709 28.86 22.66 6.25
CA ALA A 709 28.96 21.23 6.54
C ALA A 709 28.93 20.34 5.29
N ARG A 710 28.45 20.86 4.18
CA ARG A 710 28.29 20.15 2.90
C ARG A 710 29.51 20.28 2.00
N ALA A 711 30.50 21.04 2.41
CA ALA A 711 31.78 21.14 1.71
C ALA A 711 32.39 19.74 1.48
N PRO A 712 32.97 19.48 0.29
CA PRO A 712 33.66 18.22 0.02
C PRO A 712 34.93 18.08 0.88
N GLU A 713 35.45 16.88 1.00
CA GLU A 713 36.78 16.63 1.56
C GLU A 713 37.84 17.16 0.57
N GLU A 714 38.88 17.80 1.09
CA GLU A 714 40.01 18.28 0.32
C GLU A 714 41.27 17.56 0.81
N ASP A 715 41.97 16.84 -0.08
CA ASP A 715 43.10 15.97 0.24
C ASP A 715 42.82 14.94 1.35
N GLY A 716 41.60 14.44 1.39
CA GLY A 716 41.18 13.46 2.40
C GLY A 716 40.88 14.04 3.79
N VAL A 717 40.88 15.37 3.91
CA VAL A 717 40.64 16.11 5.16
C VAL A 717 39.38 16.94 5.05
N TRP A 718 38.54 16.89 6.07
CA TRP A 718 37.37 17.75 6.21
C TRP A 718 37.40 18.42 7.61
N PRO A 719 36.98 19.71 7.72
CA PRO A 719 36.56 20.64 6.65
C PRO A 719 37.77 21.12 5.81
N PRO A 720 37.51 21.55 4.55
CA PRO A 720 38.55 22.16 3.73
C PRO A 720 39.08 23.47 4.35
N ALA A 721 40.30 23.86 3.99
CA ALA A 721 40.98 25.00 4.60
C ALA A 721 40.17 26.29 4.58
N ALA A 722 39.49 26.63 3.46
CA ALA A 722 38.63 27.81 3.34
C ALA A 722 37.48 27.79 4.37
N VAL A 723 36.83 26.64 4.62
CA VAL A 723 35.76 26.51 5.62
C VAL A 723 36.32 26.68 7.03
N CYS A 724 37.48 26.08 7.31
CA CYS A 724 38.16 26.26 8.60
C CYS A 724 38.51 27.71 8.86
N ALA A 725 39.08 28.42 7.89
CA ALA A 725 39.42 29.85 7.99
C ALA A 725 38.20 30.70 8.31
N VAL A 726 37.09 30.45 7.61
CA VAL A 726 35.81 31.14 7.86
C VAL A 726 35.33 30.90 9.29
N LEU A 727 35.28 29.66 9.75
CA LEU A 727 34.86 29.37 11.12
C LEU A 727 35.74 30.02 12.17
N GLU A 728 37.08 30.10 11.95
CA GLU A 728 38.01 30.77 12.82
C GLU A 728 37.78 32.30 12.84
N ASN A 729 37.52 32.90 11.66
CA ASN A 729 37.38 34.34 11.52
C ASN A 729 36.06 34.88 12.10
N PHE A 730 34.98 34.11 11.94
CA PHE A 730 33.66 34.50 12.45
C PHE A 730 33.44 34.06 13.90
N ARG A 731 34.00 32.94 14.34
CA ARG A 731 33.86 32.34 15.69
C ARG A 731 32.41 32.25 16.18
N SER A 732 31.47 32.04 15.24
CA SER A 732 30.06 31.94 15.57
C SER A 732 29.73 30.56 16.10
N ASN A 733 29.27 30.49 17.35
CA ASN A 733 28.80 29.25 17.92
C ASN A 733 27.60 28.67 17.18
N GLU A 734 26.75 29.52 16.59
CA GLU A 734 25.60 29.05 15.82
C GLU A 734 26.00 28.44 14.48
N MET A 735 27.02 29.00 13.80
CA MET A 735 27.59 28.34 12.62
C MET A 735 28.20 26.98 12.99
N ALA A 736 28.98 26.89 14.07
CA ALA A 736 29.55 25.63 14.53
C ALA A 736 28.47 24.59 14.85
N LYS A 737 27.38 24.98 15.50
CA LYS A 737 26.21 24.12 15.75
C LYS A 737 25.53 23.70 14.45
N GLY A 738 25.40 24.59 13.47
CA GLY A 738 24.87 24.26 12.14
C GLY A 738 25.70 23.16 11.48
N VAL A 739 27.01 23.32 11.45
CA VAL A 739 27.95 22.30 10.94
C VAL A 739 27.78 20.97 11.68
N TYR A 740 27.75 21.01 12.99
CA TYR A 740 27.59 19.84 13.84
C TYR A 740 26.29 19.07 13.53
N PHE A 741 25.14 19.75 13.54
CA PHE A 741 23.85 19.08 13.32
C PHE A 741 23.70 18.55 11.89
N GLU A 742 24.15 19.26 10.88
CA GLU A 742 24.10 18.79 9.50
C GLU A 742 24.94 17.53 9.30
N ARG A 743 26.15 17.47 9.88
CA ARG A 743 27.03 16.28 9.80
C ARG A 743 26.44 15.09 10.57
N MET A 744 25.84 15.31 11.73
CA MET A 744 25.14 14.27 12.47
C MET A 744 23.94 13.71 11.69
N ASN A 745 23.17 14.58 11.01
CA ASN A 745 22.02 14.17 10.21
C ASN A 745 22.42 13.40 8.94
N ARG A 746 23.57 13.72 8.34
CA ARG A 746 24.09 13.03 7.15
C ARG A 746 24.52 11.58 7.42
N PHE A 747 24.80 11.22 8.67
CA PHE A 747 25.18 9.85 9.03
C PHE A 747 24.04 8.84 8.81
N GLY A 748 22.78 9.29 8.80
CA GLY A 748 21.61 8.52 8.41
C GLY A 748 21.34 7.23 9.19
N PRO A 749 20.30 6.46 8.81
CA PRO A 749 20.05 5.14 9.39
C PRO A 749 21.07 4.12 8.89
N HIS A 750 21.68 3.38 9.81
CA HIS A 750 22.66 2.33 9.53
C HIS A 750 22.39 1.10 10.40
N LEU A 751 22.94 -0.05 9.96
CA LEU A 751 22.82 -1.29 10.70
C LEU A 751 23.50 -1.15 12.08
N VAL A 752 22.75 -1.52 13.11
CA VAL A 752 23.21 -1.45 14.49
C VAL A 752 23.94 -2.77 14.81
N ASP A 753 25.25 -2.69 15.05
CA ASP A 753 26.05 -3.79 15.56
C ASP A 753 26.25 -3.66 17.08
N ASP A 754 26.72 -4.76 17.71
CA ASP A 754 26.89 -4.88 19.16
C ASP A 754 27.94 -3.93 19.74
N LYS A 755 28.83 -3.42 18.90
CA LYS A 755 29.98 -2.62 19.29
C LYS A 755 29.88 -1.16 18.85
N GLY A 756 28.83 -0.79 18.09
CA GLY A 756 28.73 0.54 17.52
C GLY A 756 29.85 0.87 16.52
N THR A 757 30.33 -0.14 15.78
CA THR A 757 31.55 -0.09 14.96
C THR A 757 31.54 1.08 13.98
N GLU A 758 30.44 1.33 13.29
CA GLU A 758 30.34 2.43 12.34
C GLU A 758 30.43 3.80 13.03
N SER A 759 29.76 3.99 14.17
CA SER A 759 29.87 5.22 14.94
C SER A 759 31.29 5.44 15.49
N LEU A 760 32.00 4.37 15.88
CA LEU A 760 33.42 4.46 16.33
C LEU A 760 34.36 4.79 15.16
N LYS A 761 34.09 4.29 13.96
CA LYS A 761 34.88 4.63 12.77
C LYS A 761 34.76 6.11 12.45
N GLU A 762 33.54 6.64 12.49
CA GLU A 762 33.29 8.07 12.30
C GLU A 762 33.97 8.90 13.40
N ALA A 763 33.84 8.50 14.67
CA ALA A 763 34.54 9.17 15.76
C ALA A 763 36.07 9.23 15.55
N ALA A 764 36.68 8.12 15.15
CA ALA A 764 38.11 8.07 14.85
C ALA A 764 38.53 8.98 13.68
N LYS A 765 37.66 9.05 12.63
CA LYS A 765 37.86 9.93 11.47
C LYS A 765 37.87 11.41 11.88
N TYR A 766 36.83 11.84 12.62
CA TYR A 766 36.71 13.21 13.10
C TYR A 766 37.84 13.56 14.09
N ARG A 767 38.28 12.65 14.92
CA ARG A 767 39.43 12.89 15.82
C ARG A 767 40.70 13.12 15.05
N ALA A 768 40.99 12.29 14.04
CA ALA A 768 42.18 12.46 13.20
C ALA A 768 42.19 13.82 12.48
N TRP A 769 41.06 14.27 12.01
CA TRP A 769 40.91 15.59 11.41
C TRP A 769 41.04 16.72 12.44
N ALA A 770 40.54 16.54 13.67
CA ALA A 770 40.74 17.51 14.74
C ALA A 770 42.22 17.70 15.07
N ASP A 771 42.99 16.60 15.21
CA ASP A 771 44.43 16.64 15.48
C ASP A 771 45.18 17.39 14.37
N GLN A 772 44.82 17.19 13.10
CA GLN A 772 45.44 17.87 11.95
C GLN A 772 45.13 19.38 11.91
N ARG A 773 43.93 19.78 12.32
CA ARG A 773 43.47 21.17 12.25
C ARG A 773 43.72 21.98 13.52
N MET A 774 44.08 21.33 14.62
CA MET A 774 44.17 21.96 15.95
C MET A 774 45.16 23.14 15.99
N ALA A 775 46.29 23.03 15.31
CA ALA A 775 47.32 24.08 15.35
C ALA A 775 46.91 25.35 14.59
N GLU A 776 46.26 25.21 13.46
CA GLU A 776 45.89 26.34 12.59
C GLU A 776 44.47 26.86 12.83
N TYR A 777 43.55 25.94 13.21
CA TYR A 777 42.09 26.24 13.29
C TYR A 777 41.53 25.71 14.62
N PRO A 778 41.95 26.22 15.78
CA PRO A 778 41.57 25.67 17.07
C PRO A 778 40.09 25.78 17.38
N PHE A 779 39.40 26.84 16.92
CA PHE A 779 37.95 26.97 17.11
C PHE A 779 37.19 25.86 16.37
N THR A 780 37.55 25.62 15.11
CA THR A 780 36.95 24.57 14.27
C THR A 780 37.24 23.18 14.87
N ALA A 781 38.48 22.94 15.28
CA ALA A 781 38.88 21.66 15.88
C ALA A 781 38.06 21.36 17.15
N VAL A 782 37.96 22.33 18.05
CA VAL A 782 37.26 22.13 19.35
C VAL A 782 35.73 22.14 19.18
N ASN A 783 35.16 23.14 18.53
CA ASN A 783 33.70 23.36 18.53
C ASN A 783 32.96 22.52 17.49
N VAL A 784 33.69 21.94 16.51
CA VAL A 784 33.09 21.13 15.47
C VAL A 784 33.61 19.69 15.55
N LEU A 785 34.89 19.47 15.32
CA LEU A 785 35.45 18.13 15.11
C LEU A 785 35.48 17.30 16.39
N ILE A 786 35.93 17.87 17.52
CA ILE A 786 35.95 17.19 18.81
C ILE A 786 34.48 16.95 19.27
N SER A 787 33.61 17.93 19.11
CA SER A 787 32.17 17.80 19.44
C SER A 787 31.50 16.66 18.66
N LEU A 788 31.79 16.49 17.36
CA LEU A 788 31.35 15.36 16.53
C LEU A 788 31.95 14.03 17.01
N THR A 789 33.25 14.01 17.35
CA THR A 789 33.90 12.83 17.90
C THR A 789 33.20 12.34 19.16
N GLU A 790 32.98 13.22 20.12
CA GLU A 790 32.30 12.90 21.39
C GLU A 790 30.86 12.41 21.17
N ALA A 791 30.15 13.03 20.21
CA ALA A 791 28.78 12.63 19.87
C ALA A 791 28.72 11.21 19.30
N PHE A 792 29.64 10.86 18.39
CA PHE A 792 29.71 9.52 17.80
C PHE A 792 30.18 8.47 18.81
N GLU A 793 31.11 8.79 19.69
CA GLU A 793 31.52 7.92 20.81
C GLU A 793 30.34 7.66 21.77
N ALA A 794 29.62 8.70 22.14
CA ALA A 794 28.41 8.59 22.98
C ALA A 794 27.30 7.79 22.30
N GLN A 795 27.17 7.93 20.97
CA GLN A 795 26.19 7.15 20.18
C GLN A 795 26.57 5.66 20.16
N ALA A 796 27.85 5.34 19.95
CA ALA A 796 28.37 3.98 19.98
C ALA A 796 28.12 3.31 21.33
N LYS A 797 28.40 4.02 22.42
CA LYS A 797 28.17 3.54 23.79
C LYS A 797 26.67 3.24 24.04
N ARG A 798 25.78 4.17 23.70
CA ARG A 798 24.32 3.99 23.85
C ARG A 798 23.78 2.80 23.04
N LYS A 799 24.30 2.58 21.83
CA LYS A 799 23.91 1.44 20.98
C LYS A 799 24.37 0.11 21.56
N GLY A 800 25.60 0.04 22.07
CA GLY A 800 26.14 -1.15 22.73
C GLY A 800 25.32 -1.52 23.96
N GLU A 801 25.00 -0.55 24.82
CA GLU A 801 24.16 -0.75 26.02
C GLU A 801 22.74 -1.21 25.66
N SER A 802 22.13 -0.61 24.65
CA SER A 802 20.79 -1.00 24.17
C SER A 802 20.75 -2.43 23.65
N LEU A 803 21.73 -2.84 22.85
CA LEU A 803 21.81 -4.20 22.30
C LEU A 803 22.14 -5.24 23.35
N GLN A 804 23.00 -4.93 24.33
CA GLN A 804 23.23 -5.81 25.46
C GLN A 804 21.98 -6.00 26.30
N ALA A 805 21.19 -4.93 26.52
CA ALA A 805 19.91 -5.01 27.20
C ALA A 805 18.90 -5.87 26.42
N ILE A 806 18.86 -5.73 25.10
CA ILE A 806 18.01 -6.56 24.22
C ILE A 806 18.48 -8.02 24.26
N LYS A 807 19.78 -8.31 24.15
CA LYS A 807 20.30 -9.68 24.25
C LYS A 807 20.00 -10.34 25.59
N LYS A 808 20.16 -9.60 26.71
CA LYS A 808 19.76 -10.10 28.03
C LYS A 808 18.26 -10.37 28.15
N ALA A 809 17.44 -9.61 27.44
CA ALA A 809 15.99 -9.83 27.41
C ALA A 809 15.59 -11.02 26.51
N TRP A 810 16.50 -11.47 25.63
CA TRP A 810 16.26 -12.61 24.70
C TRP A 810 16.86 -13.92 25.24
N GLN A 811 17.79 -13.86 26.20
CA GLN A 811 18.27 -15.01 26.98
C GLN A 811 17.38 -15.30 28.20
#